data_cce11c54df385c4b6fecc28bf7cb2e3b
#
_entry.id   cce11c54df385c4b6fecc28bf7cb2e3b
#
_cell.length_a   1.000
_cell.length_b   1.000
_cell.length_c   1.000
_cell.angle_alpha   90.00
_cell.angle_beta   90.00
_cell.angle_gamma   90.00
#
_symmetry.space_group_name_H-M   'P 1'
#
loop_
_entity.id
_entity.type
_entity.pdbx_description
1 polymer ?
#
loop_
_entity_poly.entity_id
_entity_poly.type
_entity_poly.pdbx_seq_one_letter_code
_entity_poly.pdbx_strand_id
1 'polypeptide(L)'
;MTQTFPEGGSPQVLAGGYCPDLNHYSRFLTREIQIGHLPMGGSNPIRIQSMTTTDTMDTLATVEQTIRMVHSGCDYVRITAPSMREAENLAAIKKELRQRGYAVPLIADIHFTPNAAEMAARLVEKVRVNPGNYADKKRFENLEYTATAYQAELERIYKKFTPLVKICKEYGTAMRIGTNHGSLSDRIMSHYGDTPRGMVESAMEFIRMCEDQQFYNLCISMKASNTQVMVQAYRLLVETMVKEGMNYPLHLGVTEAGDGEDGRIKSAVGIGTLLADGLGDTIRVSLTEDPEFEAPVARALAARYEKGEAAGVGRRAAAANNPAAADGSTPAAVNPSGLAADSPITLKGIPATYSPYTYTRRITQPVQQIGGHQPPVVMLDIQAQNLKDPYFLAAAGYQYHALLDKYTLSDLACDFVYMGEQLPSFALPGGLGQIYRYTTWRGLANKQYCYPVYSAAEYLTERTADENGGGGEHLTPAGGAEQHPAAYAGGAEQHPGEATQYPGTHATPQTGLHFVEIDAADFPQALLQQLHPSAVIILHTAAQFGIQQQRAFMVHLQENKLEVPLILKRNYSESDAALFSLGAAADLGALLTDGFGDGICLDAPHIPLQTINASSFGILQATRTRISKTEYISCPSCGRTLFDLQETTQYIRAKTDHLKGIKIAIMGCIVNGPGEMADADYGYVGTGPGKITLYRGKEVVKKNVDTPSALSELIDIIREDGNWIEK
;
A
#
# COMPACT_ATOMS: atom_id res chain seq x y z
N MET A 1 -35.56 25.14 -14.88
CA MET A 1 -35.60 23.78 -15.49
C MET A 1 -35.06 22.84 -14.41
N THR A 2 -36.00 22.17 -13.76
CA THR A 2 -35.70 21.11 -12.79
C THR A 2 -35.10 19.94 -13.54
N GLN A 3 -33.79 19.74 -13.47
CA GLN A 3 -33.19 18.48 -13.88
C GLN A 3 -33.66 17.41 -12.90
N THR A 4 -34.57 16.61 -13.33
CA THR A 4 -34.93 15.35 -12.71
C THR A 4 -33.67 14.45 -12.70
N PHE A 5 -33.28 14.00 -11.53
CA PHE A 5 -32.30 12.90 -11.40
C PHE A 5 -32.82 11.71 -12.23
N PRO A 6 -31.93 10.95 -12.91
CA PRO A 6 -32.37 9.70 -13.49
C PRO A 6 -32.88 8.83 -12.34
N GLU A 7 -34.14 8.47 -12.40
CA GLU A 7 -34.77 7.45 -11.56
C GLU A 7 -34.04 6.14 -11.80
N GLY A 8 -33.34 5.66 -10.79
CA GLY A 8 -32.71 4.34 -10.86
C GLY A 8 -31.48 4.16 -10.02
N GLY A 9 -31.54 4.45 -8.74
CA GLY A 9 -30.50 4.07 -7.80
C GLY A 9 -30.82 4.59 -6.40
N SER A 10 -31.49 3.77 -5.61
CA SER A 10 -31.41 3.92 -4.16
C SER A 10 -29.94 4.05 -3.77
N PRO A 11 -29.58 4.90 -2.77
CA PRO A 11 -28.21 4.98 -2.32
C PRO A 11 -27.71 3.56 -2.09
N GLN A 12 -26.61 3.20 -2.74
CA GLN A 12 -26.05 1.86 -2.67
C GLN A 12 -25.68 1.64 -1.20
N VAL A 13 -26.48 0.86 -0.48
CA VAL A 13 -26.14 0.47 0.90
C VAL A 13 -24.91 -0.38 0.77
N LEU A 14 -23.75 0.17 1.17
CA LEU A 14 -22.48 -0.54 1.13
C LEU A 14 -22.53 -1.63 2.20
N ALA A 15 -22.56 -2.89 1.80
CA ALA A 15 -22.55 -4.04 2.71
C ALA A 15 -21.33 -4.01 3.62
N GLY A 16 -20.21 -3.46 3.14
CA GLY A 16 -18.96 -3.28 3.86
C GLY A 16 -18.73 -1.89 4.44
N GLY A 17 -19.74 -1.01 4.54
CA GLY A 17 -19.59 0.37 5.05
C GLY A 17 -18.71 1.27 4.18
N TYR A 18 -17.57 0.78 3.67
CA TYR A 18 -16.62 1.51 2.82
C TYR A 18 -16.48 0.93 1.41
N CYS A 19 -16.91 -0.31 1.20
CA CYS A 19 -16.82 -1.00 -0.10
C CYS A 19 -18.15 -1.65 -0.45
N PRO A 20 -18.43 -1.90 -1.75
CA PRO A 20 -19.72 -2.47 -2.19
C PRO A 20 -19.93 -3.92 -1.72
N ASP A 21 -18.87 -4.73 -1.67
CA ASP A 21 -18.95 -6.14 -1.32
C ASP A 21 -17.66 -6.57 -0.59
N LEU A 22 -17.79 -7.25 0.55
CA LEU A 22 -16.67 -7.74 1.36
C LEU A 22 -16.12 -9.08 0.86
N ASN A 23 -16.92 -9.83 0.10
CA ASN A 23 -16.64 -11.22 -0.28
C ASN A 23 -16.20 -11.37 -1.75
N HIS A 24 -16.62 -10.41 -2.60
CA HIS A 24 -16.33 -10.43 -4.02
C HIS A 24 -15.88 -9.05 -4.50
N TYR A 25 -15.00 -9.03 -5.49
CA TYR A 25 -14.64 -7.78 -6.14
C TYR A 25 -15.86 -7.13 -6.79
N SER A 26 -16.15 -5.89 -6.43
CA SER A 26 -17.21 -5.07 -7.00
C SER A 26 -16.80 -3.61 -6.97
N ARG A 27 -16.89 -2.91 -8.10
CA ARG A 27 -16.52 -1.49 -8.17
C ARG A 27 -17.57 -0.62 -7.51
N PHE A 28 -17.15 0.35 -6.72
CA PHE A 28 -18.00 1.41 -6.18
C PHE A 28 -18.39 2.36 -7.31
N LEU A 29 -19.66 2.41 -7.65
CA LEU A 29 -20.18 3.27 -8.72
C LEU A 29 -20.33 4.71 -8.20
N THR A 30 -19.35 5.53 -8.54
CA THR A 30 -19.35 6.97 -8.27
C THR A 30 -20.22 7.70 -9.29
N ARG A 31 -20.61 8.93 -9.01
CA ARG A 31 -21.25 9.77 -10.02
C ARG A 31 -20.29 10.06 -11.16
N GLU A 32 -20.83 10.18 -12.38
CA GLU A 32 -20.04 10.63 -13.52
C GLU A 32 -19.82 12.13 -13.45
N ILE A 33 -18.59 12.58 -13.72
CA ILE A 33 -18.20 13.97 -13.87
C ILE A 33 -17.51 14.20 -15.22
N GLN A 34 -17.56 15.43 -15.71
CA GLN A 34 -16.96 15.78 -17.01
C GLN A 34 -15.65 16.53 -16.83
N ILE A 35 -14.60 16.05 -17.50
CA ILE A 35 -13.29 16.71 -17.55
C ILE A 35 -12.94 16.93 -19.03
N GLY A 36 -13.37 18.05 -19.56
CA GLY A 36 -13.34 18.28 -21.00
C GLY A 36 -14.21 17.28 -21.75
N HIS A 37 -13.61 16.55 -22.68
CA HIS A 37 -14.30 15.50 -23.46
C HIS A 37 -14.18 14.09 -22.86
N LEU A 38 -13.42 13.91 -21.79
CA LEU A 38 -13.21 12.61 -21.13
C LEU A 38 -13.96 12.54 -19.80
N PRO A 39 -15.05 11.76 -19.72
CA PRO A 39 -15.77 11.54 -18.46
C PRO A 39 -14.96 10.67 -17.49
N MET A 40 -15.24 10.83 -16.19
CA MET A 40 -14.67 10.09 -15.07
C MET A 40 -15.77 9.67 -14.09
N GLY A 41 -15.63 8.52 -13.47
CA GLY A 41 -16.62 7.95 -12.54
C GLY A 41 -17.65 7.08 -13.26
N GLY A 42 -18.66 6.60 -12.54
CA GLY A 42 -19.64 5.67 -13.06
C GLY A 42 -19.01 4.40 -13.59
N SER A 43 -19.40 3.97 -14.78
CA SER A 43 -18.86 2.82 -15.49
C SER A 43 -17.67 3.15 -16.41
N ASN A 44 -17.15 4.38 -16.35
CA ASN A 44 -16.00 4.76 -17.16
C ASN A 44 -14.72 4.01 -16.70
N PRO A 45 -13.74 3.76 -17.61
CA PRO A 45 -12.49 3.13 -17.26
C PRO A 45 -11.71 3.98 -16.22
N ILE A 46 -10.84 3.33 -15.48
CA ILE A 46 -9.94 4.02 -14.54
C ILE A 46 -8.98 4.92 -15.34
N ARG A 47 -9.03 6.23 -15.13
CA ARG A 47 -8.25 7.21 -15.88
C ARG A 47 -6.82 7.32 -15.32
N ILE A 48 -5.85 7.43 -16.22
CA ILE A 48 -4.44 7.61 -15.86
C ILE A 48 -4.07 9.07 -15.94
N GLN A 49 -3.49 9.58 -14.86
CA GLN A 49 -3.00 10.95 -14.76
C GLN A 49 -1.54 10.99 -14.32
N SER A 50 -0.73 11.87 -14.93
CA SER A 50 0.57 12.24 -14.39
C SER A 50 0.75 13.77 -14.41
N MET A 51 1.95 14.28 -14.06
CA MET A 51 2.21 15.71 -13.88
C MET A 51 3.55 16.09 -14.51
N THR A 52 3.56 17.21 -15.25
CA THR A 52 4.79 17.77 -15.82
C THR A 52 5.80 18.18 -14.74
N THR A 53 7.08 18.04 -15.06
CA THR A 53 8.21 18.47 -14.21
C THR A 53 8.88 19.74 -14.72
N THR A 54 8.58 20.15 -15.96
CA THR A 54 9.10 21.37 -16.60
C THR A 54 8.64 22.65 -15.90
N ASP A 55 9.40 23.73 -16.06
CA ASP A 55 8.95 25.07 -15.69
C ASP A 55 7.70 25.41 -16.52
N THR A 56 6.61 25.75 -15.85
CA THR A 56 5.34 26.10 -16.51
C THR A 56 5.48 27.37 -17.39
N MET A 57 6.47 28.24 -17.13
CA MET A 57 6.75 29.42 -17.97
C MET A 57 7.48 29.03 -19.24
N ASP A 58 8.14 27.87 -19.33
CA ASP A 58 8.65 27.32 -20.58
C ASP A 58 7.52 26.55 -21.30
N THR A 59 6.80 27.30 -22.13
CA THR A 59 5.66 26.78 -22.90
C THR A 59 6.05 25.59 -23.78
N LEU A 60 7.19 25.66 -24.49
CA LEU A 60 7.58 24.64 -25.45
C LEU A 60 8.03 23.37 -24.73
N ALA A 61 8.87 23.46 -23.72
CA ALA A 61 9.29 22.31 -22.94
C ALA A 61 8.09 21.58 -22.26
N THR A 62 7.12 22.36 -21.72
CA THR A 62 5.90 21.80 -21.11
C THR A 62 5.00 21.12 -22.14
N VAL A 63 4.87 21.66 -23.34
CA VAL A 63 4.13 21.05 -24.46
C VAL A 63 4.79 19.74 -24.88
N GLU A 64 6.08 19.71 -25.12
CA GLU A 64 6.83 18.52 -25.52
C GLU A 64 6.71 17.40 -24.46
N GLN A 65 6.88 17.73 -23.18
CA GLN A 65 6.71 16.74 -22.10
C GLN A 65 5.27 16.26 -22.03
N THR A 66 4.28 17.14 -22.16
CA THR A 66 2.84 16.74 -22.21
C THR A 66 2.59 15.75 -23.35
N ILE A 67 3.17 15.97 -24.54
CA ILE A 67 3.03 15.08 -25.69
C ILE A 67 3.63 13.70 -25.38
N ARG A 68 4.84 13.63 -24.80
CA ARG A 68 5.46 12.35 -24.38
C ARG A 68 4.59 11.62 -23.36
N MET A 69 4.02 12.32 -22.38
CA MET A 69 3.10 11.76 -21.38
C MET A 69 1.82 11.21 -22.02
N VAL A 70 1.26 11.87 -23.02
CA VAL A 70 0.09 11.37 -23.78
C VAL A 70 0.46 10.10 -24.53
N HIS A 71 1.61 10.07 -25.20
CA HIS A 71 2.09 8.87 -25.92
C HIS A 71 2.36 7.69 -24.98
N SER A 72 2.77 7.95 -23.73
CA SER A 72 2.97 6.91 -22.73
C SER A 72 1.66 6.40 -22.08
N GLY A 73 0.51 7.03 -22.40
CA GLY A 73 -0.82 6.56 -21.99
C GLY A 73 -1.53 7.39 -20.91
N CYS A 74 -1.13 8.66 -20.71
CA CYS A 74 -1.89 9.56 -19.83
C CYS A 74 -3.21 10.01 -20.48
N ASP A 75 -4.31 9.86 -19.74
CA ASP A 75 -5.63 10.39 -20.11
C ASP A 75 -5.75 11.87 -19.75
N TYR A 76 -5.10 12.29 -18.64
CA TYR A 76 -5.07 13.66 -18.15
C TYR A 76 -3.64 14.10 -17.85
N VAL A 77 -3.29 15.34 -18.14
CA VAL A 77 -1.99 15.90 -17.77
C VAL A 77 -2.14 17.07 -16.80
N ARG A 78 -1.45 17.00 -15.66
CA ARG A 78 -1.46 18.03 -14.64
C ARG A 78 -0.23 18.91 -14.76
N ILE A 79 -0.45 20.24 -14.71
CA ILE A 79 0.59 21.27 -14.81
C ILE A 79 0.53 22.13 -13.54
N THR A 80 1.67 22.41 -12.94
CA THR A 80 1.76 23.24 -11.73
C THR A 80 1.54 24.71 -12.10
N ALA A 81 0.67 25.42 -11.37
CA ALA A 81 0.45 26.87 -11.55
C ALA A 81 0.51 27.57 -10.17
N PRO A 82 1.73 27.85 -9.64
CA PRO A 82 1.93 28.42 -8.32
C PRO A 82 1.53 29.89 -8.20
N SER A 83 1.56 30.65 -9.30
CA SER A 83 1.20 32.07 -9.33
C SER A 83 0.28 32.43 -10.51
N MET A 84 -0.11 33.70 -10.59
CA MET A 84 -0.93 34.22 -11.69
C MET A 84 -0.25 34.07 -13.07
N ARG A 85 1.07 34.23 -13.13
CA ARG A 85 1.83 34.18 -14.40
C ARG A 85 1.78 32.77 -15.00
N GLU A 86 2.03 31.75 -14.20
CA GLU A 86 1.94 30.35 -14.64
C GLU A 86 0.48 29.98 -14.99
N ALA A 87 -0.50 30.48 -14.21
CA ALA A 87 -1.91 30.26 -14.50
C ALA A 87 -2.30 30.86 -15.87
N GLU A 88 -1.86 32.06 -16.17
CA GLU A 88 -2.07 32.72 -17.48
C GLU A 88 -1.36 31.98 -18.63
N ASN A 89 -0.13 31.46 -18.38
CA ASN A 89 0.62 30.73 -19.41
C ASN A 89 0.00 29.40 -19.82
N LEU A 90 -0.90 28.83 -18.99
CA LEU A 90 -1.69 27.65 -19.35
C LEU A 90 -2.49 27.85 -20.64
N ALA A 91 -2.90 29.11 -20.97
CA ALA A 91 -3.56 29.42 -22.21
C ALA A 91 -2.65 29.21 -23.43
N ALA A 92 -1.37 29.61 -23.33
CA ALA A 92 -0.39 29.43 -24.40
C ALA A 92 -0.04 27.96 -24.59
N ILE A 93 0.17 27.22 -23.48
CA ILE A 93 0.42 25.76 -23.50
C ILE A 93 -0.75 25.03 -24.16
N LYS A 94 -1.99 25.32 -23.73
CA LYS A 94 -3.20 24.69 -24.28
C LYS A 94 -3.36 25.00 -25.78
N LYS A 95 -3.15 26.25 -26.17
CA LYS A 95 -3.21 26.68 -27.59
C LYS A 95 -2.22 25.91 -28.45
N GLU A 96 -0.96 25.82 -28.01
CA GLU A 96 0.09 25.13 -28.75
C GLU A 96 -0.22 23.61 -28.88
N LEU A 97 -0.66 22.97 -27.80
CA LEU A 97 -1.12 21.55 -27.84
C LEU A 97 -2.24 21.35 -28.86
N ARG A 98 -3.27 22.23 -28.88
CA ARG A 98 -4.37 22.16 -29.84
C ARG A 98 -3.91 22.35 -31.27
N GLN A 99 -2.97 23.28 -31.53
CA GLN A 99 -2.37 23.48 -32.85
C GLN A 99 -1.61 22.25 -33.34
N ARG A 100 -0.98 21.51 -32.45
CA ARG A 100 -0.31 20.22 -32.75
C ARG A 100 -1.25 19.01 -32.79
N GLY A 101 -2.56 19.21 -32.63
CA GLY A 101 -3.57 18.15 -32.72
C GLY A 101 -3.83 17.37 -31.42
N TYR A 102 -3.28 17.80 -30.30
CA TYR A 102 -3.47 17.14 -29.01
C TYR A 102 -4.62 17.76 -28.22
N ALA A 103 -5.67 16.94 -27.95
CA ALA A 103 -6.87 17.36 -27.25
C ALA A 103 -6.90 16.96 -25.76
N VAL A 104 -5.77 16.50 -25.20
CA VAL A 104 -5.69 16.05 -23.81
C VAL A 104 -6.22 17.09 -22.82
N PRO A 105 -7.10 16.74 -21.86
CA PRO A 105 -7.54 17.65 -20.82
C PRO A 105 -6.39 18.02 -19.89
N LEU A 106 -6.24 19.33 -19.65
CA LEU A 106 -5.23 19.88 -18.76
C LEU A 106 -5.81 20.13 -17.37
N ILE A 107 -4.99 19.91 -16.36
CA ILE A 107 -5.33 20.09 -14.96
C ILE A 107 -4.35 21.10 -14.32
N ALA A 108 -4.85 22.20 -13.80
CA ALA A 108 -4.03 23.14 -13.06
C ALA A 108 -3.89 22.73 -11.59
N ASP A 109 -2.64 22.65 -11.10
CA ASP A 109 -2.33 22.35 -9.70
C ASP A 109 -2.02 23.64 -8.94
N ILE A 110 -3.02 24.08 -8.16
CA ILE A 110 -2.96 25.34 -7.42
C ILE A 110 -2.74 25.06 -5.93
N HIS A 111 -1.77 25.75 -5.32
CA HIS A 111 -1.46 25.53 -3.91
C HIS A 111 -1.95 26.64 -2.97
N PHE A 112 -1.46 27.89 -3.14
CA PHE A 112 -1.64 28.94 -2.14
C PHE A 112 -2.38 30.18 -2.65
N THR A 113 -2.66 30.27 -3.94
CA THR A 113 -3.08 31.52 -4.59
C THR A 113 -4.51 31.38 -5.15
N PRO A 114 -5.58 31.80 -4.42
CA PRO A 114 -6.96 31.71 -4.92
C PRO A 114 -7.15 32.36 -6.30
N ASN A 115 -6.56 33.52 -6.54
CA ASN A 115 -6.69 34.23 -7.82
C ASN A 115 -6.09 33.41 -9.00
N ALA A 116 -4.99 32.67 -8.75
CA ALA A 116 -4.44 31.77 -9.78
C ALA A 116 -5.41 30.61 -10.08
N ALA A 117 -6.11 30.08 -9.07
CA ALA A 117 -7.14 29.08 -9.28
C ALA A 117 -8.31 29.62 -10.11
N GLU A 118 -8.77 30.83 -9.82
CA GLU A 118 -9.85 31.50 -10.55
C GLU A 118 -9.46 31.80 -12.01
N MET A 119 -8.20 32.19 -12.25
CA MET A 119 -7.66 32.36 -13.61
C MET A 119 -7.61 31.02 -14.34
N ALA A 120 -6.97 30.00 -13.74
CA ALA A 120 -6.82 28.69 -14.35
C ALA A 120 -8.19 28.02 -14.63
N ALA A 121 -9.18 28.20 -13.77
CA ALA A 121 -10.53 27.64 -13.95
C ALA A 121 -11.24 28.13 -15.21
N ARG A 122 -10.85 29.28 -15.77
CA ARG A 122 -11.37 29.78 -17.04
C ARG A 122 -10.64 29.20 -18.26
N LEU A 123 -9.50 28.55 -18.06
CA LEU A 123 -8.57 28.16 -19.13
C LEU A 123 -8.47 26.64 -19.33
N VAL A 124 -8.50 25.86 -18.26
CA VAL A 124 -8.25 24.42 -18.29
C VAL A 124 -9.51 23.61 -17.91
N GLU A 125 -9.45 22.30 -18.11
CA GLU A 125 -10.61 21.42 -17.92
C GLU A 125 -10.82 21.01 -16.46
N LYS A 126 -9.76 21.09 -15.62
CA LYS A 126 -9.89 20.82 -14.19
C LYS A 126 -8.89 21.65 -13.38
N VAL A 127 -9.31 22.12 -12.21
CA VAL A 127 -8.44 22.74 -11.22
C VAL A 127 -8.32 21.86 -9.97
N ARG A 128 -7.15 21.81 -9.36
CA ARG A 128 -6.95 21.19 -8.06
C ARG A 128 -6.72 22.24 -7.00
N VAL A 129 -7.47 22.17 -5.92
CA VAL A 129 -7.27 22.93 -4.70
C VAL A 129 -6.91 22.01 -3.54
N ASN A 130 -6.05 22.50 -2.64
CA ASN A 130 -5.73 21.81 -1.39
C ASN A 130 -6.38 22.57 -0.23
N PRO A 131 -7.36 21.98 0.47
CA PRO A 131 -8.06 22.64 1.58
C PRO A 131 -7.14 23.32 2.58
N GLY A 132 -6.09 22.65 3.03
CA GLY A 132 -5.17 23.15 4.03
C GLY A 132 -4.28 24.32 3.59
N ASN A 133 -4.17 24.56 2.27
CA ASN A 133 -3.31 25.62 1.72
C ASN A 133 -4.08 26.71 0.98
N TYR A 134 -5.31 26.44 0.55
CA TYR A 134 -6.07 27.33 -0.33
C TYR A 134 -6.63 28.55 0.40
N ALA A 135 -7.37 28.34 1.46
CA ALA A 135 -8.03 29.39 2.22
C ALA A 135 -7.65 29.40 3.70
N ASP A 136 -7.29 28.27 4.20
CA ASP A 136 -6.77 28.06 5.54
C ASP A 136 -5.22 28.11 5.50
N LYS A 137 -4.58 28.50 6.59
CA LYS A 137 -3.12 28.62 6.62
C LYS A 137 -2.54 27.68 7.66
N LYS A 138 -1.49 26.98 7.27
CA LYS A 138 -0.63 26.24 8.19
C LYS A 138 0.50 27.17 8.65
N ARG A 139 0.52 27.48 9.95
CA ARG A 139 1.56 28.27 10.60
C ARG A 139 2.39 27.44 11.57
N PHE A 140 2.02 26.15 11.77
CA PHE A 140 2.59 25.25 12.77
C PHE A 140 2.36 25.76 14.21
N GLU A 141 1.22 26.41 14.44
CA GLU A 141 0.80 26.92 15.73
C GLU A 141 -0.23 25.97 16.35
N ASN A 142 -0.05 25.61 17.63
CA ASN A 142 -1.07 24.91 18.40
C ASN A 142 -2.09 25.94 18.89
N LEU A 143 -3.15 26.11 18.12
CA LEU A 143 -4.24 27.03 18.44
C LEU A 143 -5.43 26.22 18.98
N GLU A 144 -5.90 26.56 20.18
CA GLU A 144 -7.19 26.06 20.67
C GLU A 144 -8.33 26.87 20.04
N TYR A 145 -9.14 26.20 19.24
CA TYR A 145 -10.33 26.80 18.66
C TYR A 145 -11.56 26.50 19.50
N THR A 146 -12.25 27.56 20.00
CA THR A 146 -13.62 27.40 20.50
C THR A 146 -14.55 27.04 19.34
N ALA A 147 -15.69 26.40 19.62
CA ALA A 147 -16.68 26.07 18.59
C ALA A 147 -17.12 27.33 17.78
N THR A 148 -17.25 28.47 18.42
CA THR A 148 -17.61 29.73 17.77
C THR A 148 -16.50 30.24 16.86
N ALA A 149 -15.25 30.17 17.31
CA ALA A 149 -14.09 30.54 16.49
C ALA A 149 -13.90 29.62 15.28
N TYR A 150 -14.13 28.33 15.48
CA TYR A 150 -14.09 27.35 14.39
C TYR A 150 -15.14 27.67 13.32
N GLN A 151 -16.38 27.94 13.71
CA GLN A 151 -17.46 28.28 12.80
C GLN A 151 -17.20 29.60 12.05
N ALA A 152 -16.67 30.61 12.72
CA ALA A 152 -16.29 31.88 12.07
C ALA A 152 -15.21 31.70 10.99
N GLU A 153 -14.24 30.81 11.24
CA GLU A 153 -13.24 30.46 10.23
C GLU A 153 -13.85 29.69 9.04
N LEU A 154 -14.79 28.78 9.26
CA LEU A 154 -15.51 28.11 8.17
C LEU A 154 -16.28 29.12 7.29
N GLU A 155 -16.94 30.11 7.89
CA GLU A 155 -17.62 31.16 7.14
C GLU A 155 -16.63 32.00 6.31
N ARG A 156 -15.44 32.31 6.87
CA ARG A 156 -14.37 33.01 6.16
C ARG A 156 -13.88 32.22 4.97
N ILE A 157 -13.66 30.90 5.16
CA ILE A 157 -13.23 29.99 4.10
C ILE A 157 -14.31 29.92 3.01
N TYR A 158 -15.58 29.76 3.40
CA TYR A 158 -16.72 29.71 2.48
C TYR A 158 -16.76 30.95 1.57
N LYS A 159 -16.67 32.15 2.17
CA LYS A 159 -16.66 33.42 1.40
C LYS A 159 -15.50 33.48 0.40
N LYS A 160 -14.32 32.97 0.79
CA LYS A 160 -13.11 33.01 -0.03
C LYS A 160 -13.13 31.93 -1.14
N PHE A 161 -13.83 30.83 -0.93
CA PHE A 161 -13.91 29.72 -1.87
C PHE A 161 -15.04 29.89 -2.89
N THR A 162 -16.12 30.56 -2.52
CA THR A 162 -17.31 30.80 -3.37
C THR A 162 -16.99 31.37 -4.77
N PRO A 163 -16.08 32.33 -4.97
CA PRO A 163 -15.77 32.84 -6.32
C PRO A 163 -15.27 31.75 -7.26
N LEU A 164 -14.36 30.87 -6.80
CA LEU A 164 -13.86 29.76 -7.60
C LEU A 164 -14.97 28.79 -8.00
N VAL A 165 -15.86 28.43 -7.05
CA VAL A 165 -17.00 27.53 -7.35
C VAL A 165 -17.90 28.11 -8.43
N LYS A 166 -18.22 29.41 -8.36
CA LYS A 166 -19.01 30.11 -9.38
C LYS A 166 -18.35 30.08 -10.75
N ILE A 167 -17.06 30.33 -10.83
CA ILE A 167 -16.29 30.28 -12.08
C ILE A 167 -16.29 28.85 -12.67
N CYS A 168 -16.04 27.83 -11.83
CA CYS A 168 -16.09 26.44 -12.26
C CYS A 168 -17.48 26.06 -12.82
N LYS A 169 -18.57 26.54 -12.21
CA LYS A 169 -19.94 26.37 -12.74
C LYS A 169 -20.14 27.06 -14.08
N GLU A 170 -19.66 28.30 -14.22
CA GLU A 170 -19.80 29.11 -15.42
C GLU A 170 -19.05 28.49 -16.62
N TYR A 171 -17.83 28.02 -16.39
CA TYR A 171 -16.95 27.50 -17.44
C TYR A 171 -17.03 25.98 -17.63
N GLY A 172 -17.82 25.25 -16.81
CA GLY A 172 -17.91 23.80 -16.86
C GLY A 172 -16.64 23.08 -16.38
N THR A 173 -15.78 23.79 -15.65
CA THR A 173 -14.49 23.28 -15.17
C THR A 173 -14.69 22.34 -13.98
N ALA A 174 -14.14 21.15 -14.04
CA ALA A 174 -14.15 20.22 -12.91
C ALA A 174 -13.21 20.71 -11.78
N MET A 175 -13.50 20.32 -10.54
CA MET A 175 -12.63 20.64 -9.41
C MET A 175 -12.21 19.36 -8.69
N ARG A 176 -10.92 19.29 -8.31
CA ARG A 176 -10.44 18.27 -7.38
C ARG A 176 -10.19 18.90 -6.01
N ILE A 177 -10.89 18.41 -5.01
CA ILE A 177 -10.56 18.65 -3.61
C ILE A 177 -9.46 17.67 -3.23
N GLY A 178 -8.24 18.18 -3.09
CA GLY A 178 -7.03 17.35 -3.01
C GLY A 178 -6.31 17.53 -1.68
N THR A 179 -6.72 16.77 -0.66
CA THR A 179 -6.10 16.76 0.66
C THR A 179 -4.83 15.92 0.65
N ASN A 180 -3.77 16.48 1.25
CA ASN A 180 -2.53 15.76 1.56
C ASN A 180 -2.34 15.74 3.07
N HIS A 181 -1.94 14.61 3.64
CA HIS A 181 -1.70 14.41 5.07
C HIS A 181 -0.77 15.49 5.64
N GLY A 182 0.38 15.70 5.01
CA GLY A 182 1.37 16.69 5.46
C GLY A 182 0.95 18.17 5.35
N SER A 183 -0.20 18.50 4.74
CA SER A 183 -0.64 19.88 4.52
C SER A 183 -2.00 20.21 5.15
N LEU A 184 -2.39 19.49 6.20
CA LEU A 184 -3.58 19.84 6.99
C LEU A 184 -3.39 21.20 7.66
N SER A 185 -4.46 22.01 7.71
CA SER A 185 -4.42 23.31 8.40
C SER A 185 -4.29 23.17 9.91
N ASP A 186 -3.74 24.20 10.60
CA ASP A 186 -3.61 24.18 12.06
C ASP A 186 -4.96 24.00 12.75
N ARG A 187 -6.05 24.54 12.17
CA ARG A 187 -7.42 24.38 12.65
C ARG A 187 -7.86 22.92 12.64
N ILE A 188 -7.65 22.21 11.54
CA ILE A 188 -7.94 20.77 11.41
C ILE A 188 -7.05 19.97 12.36
N MET A 189 -5.76 20.29 12.39
CA MET A 189 -4.79 19.62 13.28
C MET A 189 -5.16 19.76 14.75
N SER A 190 -5.60 20.94 15.19
CA SER A 190 -5.98 21.21 16.57
C SER A 190 -7.28 20.49 16.98
N HIS A 191 -8.22 20.29 16.04
CA HIS A 191 -9.53 19.70 16.35
C HIS A 191 -9.60 18.19 16.13
N TYR A 192 -8.99 17.68 15.04
CA TYR A 192 -9.06 16.27 14.62
C TYR A 192 -7.72 15.53 14.69
N GLY A 193 -6.61 16.27 14.93
CA GLY A 193 -5.26 15.71 14.94
C GLY A 193 -4.72 15.39 13.54
N ASP A 194 -3.48 14.87 13.51
CA ASP A 194 -2.80 14.37 12.32
C ASP A 194 -3.25 12.94 12.01
N THR A 195 -4.52 12.79 11.62
CA THR A 195 -5.21 11.50 11.54
C THR A 195 -5.96 11.34 10.21
N PRO A 196 -6.32 10.11 9.80
CA PRO A 196 -7.23 9.88 8.69
C PRO A 196 -8.55 10.67 8.80
N ARG A 197 -9.09 10.82 10.02
CA ARG A 197 -10.29 11.62 10.26
C ARG A 197 -10.06 13.11 9.98
N GLY A 198 -8.92 13.66 10.39
CA GLY A 198 -8.55 15.04 10.06
C GLY A 198 -8.45 15.27 8.55
N MET A 199 -7.89 14.30 7.81
CA MET A 199 -7.87 14.36 6.34
C MET A 199 -9.27 14.37 5.75
N VAL A 200 -10.16 13.50 6.22
CA VAL A 200 -11.55 13.39 5.74
C VAL A 200 -12.32 14.68 6.01
N GLU A 201 -12.31 15.19 7.23
CA GLU A 201 -13.05 16.41 7.56
C GLU A 201 -12.52 17.64 6.81
N SER A 202 -11.19 17.72 6.61
CA SER A 202 -10.59 18.77 5.78
C SER A 202 -11.15 18.81 4.36
N ALA A 203 -11.47 17.66 3.75
CA ALA A 203 -12.11 17.59 2.42
C ALA A 203 -13.62 17.79 2.51
N MET A 204 -14.29 17.15 3.48
CA MET A 204 -15.75 17.19 3.62
C MET A 204 -16.28 18.60 3.81
N GLU A 205 -15.56 19.45 4.55
CA GLU A 205 -15.92 20.88 4.66
C GLU A 205 -16.03 21.54 3.28
N PHE A 206 -15.06 21.35 2.39
CA PHE A 206 -15.07 21.93 1.05
C PHE A 206 -16.11 21.26 0.14
N ILE A 207 -16.35 19.95 0.28
CA ILE A 207 -17.38 19.24 -0.47
C ILE A 207 -18.77 19.78 -0.09
N ARG A 208 -19.06 19.91 1.20
CA ARG A 208 -20.32 20.49 1.71
C ARG A 208 -20.52 21.92 1.18
N MET A 209 -19.45 22.75 1.14
CA MET A 209 -19.53 24.10 0.56
C MET A 209 -19.85 24.07 -0.96
N CYS A 210 -19.41 23.05 -1.69
CA CYS A 210 -19.77 22.87 -3.10
C CYS A 210 -21.23 22.40 -3.24
N GLU A 211 -21.67 21.45 -2.43
CA GLU A 211 -23.06 20.97 -2.38
C GLU A 211 -24.05 22.13 -2.10
N ASP A 212 -23.75 22.98 -1.12
CA ASP A 212 -24.55 24.19 -0.80
C ASP A 212 -24.70 25.11 -2.01
N GLN A 213 -23.72 25.15 -2.88
CA GLN A 213 -23.72 25.94 -4.11
C GLN A 213 -24.20 25.15 -5.33
N GLN A 214 -24.68 23.92 -5.15
CA GLN A 214 -25.13 23.01 -6.23
C GLN A 214 -24.04 22.80 -7.29
N PHE A 215 -22.81 22.62 -6.86
CA PHE A 215 -21.67 22.30 -7.71
C PHE A 215 -21.22 20.87 -7.47
N TYR A 216 -21.42 19.99 -8.46
CA TYR A 216 -21.23 18.55 -8.34
C TYR A 216 -20.12 17.99 -9.25
N ASN A 217 -19.48 18.83 -10.06
CA ASN A 217 -18.39 18.40 -10.94
C ASN A 217 -17.07 18.27 -10.17
N LEU A 218 -17.06 17.36 -9.18
CA LEU A 218 -16.03 17.19 -8.18
C LEU A 218 -15.33 15.83 -8.26
N CYS A 219 -14.05 15.80 -7.97
CA CYS A 219 -13.24 14.60 -7.74
C CYS A 219 -12.46 14.79 -6.43
N ILE A 220 -12.27 13.74 -5.64
CA ILE A 220 -11.68 13.83 -4.31
C ILE A 220 -10.38 13.04 -4.22
N SER A 221 -9.41 13.51 -3.45
CA SER A 221 -8.19 12.73 -3.17
C SER A 221 -7.70 12.90 -1.73
N MET A 222 -7.26 11.78 -1.13
CA MET A 222 -6.67 11.67 0.22
C MET A 222 -5.27 11.09 0.07
N LYS A 223 -4.24 11.93 -0.03
CA LYS A 223 -2.88 11.47 -0.28
C LYS A 223 -2.03 11.51 0.98
N ALA A 224 -1.24 10.46 1.18
CA ALA A 224 -0.22 10.36 2.22
C ALA A 224 0.99 9.59 1.69
N SER A 225 2.15 9.78 2.28
CA SER A 225 3.36 8.97 2.04
C SER A 225 3.29 7.63 2.77
N ASN A 226 2.56 7.59 3.89
CA ASN A 226 2.23 6.36 4.60
C ASN A 226 1.02 5.68 3.95
N THR A 227 1.23 4.48 3.41
CA THR A 227 0.20 3.70 2.70
C THR A 227 -0.99 3.31 3.59
N GLN A 228 -0.75 2.97 4.87
CA GLN A 228 -1.79 2.66 5.84
C GLN A 228 -2.71 3.87 6.09
N VAL A 229 -2.14 5.04 6.37
CA VAL A 229 -2.90 6.30 6.57
C VAL A 229 -3.72 6.65 5.33
N MET A 230 -3.12 6.49 4.12
CA MET A 230 -3.81 6.75 2.87
C MET A 230 -5.04 5.83 2.71
N VAL A 231 -4.87 4.53 2.88
CA VAL A 231 -5.96 3.54 2.72
C VAL A 231 -7.09 3.81 3.71
N GLN A 232 -6.76 4.03 4.98
CA GLN A 232 -7.73 4.35 6.03
C GLN A 232 -8.52 5.63 5.73
N ALA A 233 -7.82 6.69 5.27
CA ALA A 233 -8.46 7.96 4.93
C ALA A 233 -9.45 7.82 3.77
N TYR A 234 -9.12 7.06 2.72
CA TYR A 234 -10.06 6.83 1.62
C TYR A 234 -11.27 5.99 2.02
N ARG A 235 -11.06 4.91 2.79
CA ARG A 235 -12.15 4.08 3.30
C ARG A 235 -13.10 4.90 4.17
N LEU A 236 -12.55 5.68 5.10
CA LEU A 236 -13.34 6.58 5.97
C LEU A 236 -14.04 7.68 5.17
N LEU A 237 -13.41 8.23 4.13
CA LEU A 237 -14.02 9.20 3.24
C LEU A 237 -15.25 8.60 2.53
N VAL A 238 -15.13 7.40 1.97
CA VAL A 238 -16.24 6.74 1.26
C VAL A 238 -17.40 6.48 2.22
N GLU A 239 -17.14 5.95 3.40
CA GLU A 239 -18.16 5.74 4.43
C GLU A 239 -18.87 7.07 4.79
N THR A 240 -18.09 8.14 4.98
CA THR A 240 -18.63 9.46 5.33
C THR A 240 -19.46 10.05 4.21
N MET A 241 -18.97 9.99 2.96
CA MET A 241 -19.72 10.45 1.78
C MET A 241 -21.04 9.70 1.61
N VAL A 242 -21.02 8.38 1.72
CA VAL A 242 -22.25 7.57 1.56
C VAL A 242 -23.27 7.88 2.66
N LYS A 243 -22.83 8.07 3.92
CA LYS A 243 -23.70 8.50 5.02
C LYS A 243 -24.36 9.86 4.76
N GLU A 244 -23.68 10.75 4.04
CA GLU A 244 -24.19 12.08 3.66
C GLU A 244 -24.88 12.09 2.27
N GLY A 245 -25.10 10.92 1.64
CA GLY A 245 -25.76 10.80 0.34
C GLY A 245 -24.88 11.19 -0.86
N MET A 246 -23.56 11.21 -0.68
CA MET A 246 -22.58 11.59 -1.70
C MET A 246 -21.86 10.37 -2.27
N ASN A 247 -21.43 10.46 -3.56
CA ASN A 247 -20.68 9.40 -4.24
C ASN A 247 -19.69 9.96 -5.27
N TYR A 248 -18.85 10.92 -4.87
CA TYR A 248 -17.89 11.57 -5.76
C TYR A 248 -16.76 10.63 -6.21
N PRO A 249 -16.27 10.79 -7.48
CA PRO A 249 -15.12 10.05 -7.98
C PRO A 249 -13.86 10.28 -7.15
N LEU A 250 -13.04 9.22 -7.06
CA LEU A 250 -11.82 9.19 -6.26
C LEU A 250 -10.59 9.21 -7.15
N HIS A 251 -9.62 10.10 -6.82
CA HIS A 251 -8.30 10.14 -7.43
C HIS A 251 -7.27 9.56 -6.48
N LEU A 252 -6.83 8.32 -6.75
CA LEU A 252 -5.89 7.61 -5.90
C LEU A 252 -4.43 7.98 -6.21
N GLY A 253 -3.58 7.89 -5.21
CA GLY A 253 -2.12 8.03 -5.36
C GLY A 253 -1.42 8.18 -4.02
N VAL A 254 -0.29 7.49 -3.89
CA VAL A 254 0.66 7.67 -2.78
C VAL A 254 1.49 8.92 -3.08
N THR A 255 1.73 9.79 -2.10
CA THR A 255 2.69 10.89 -2.25
C THR A 255 4.09 10.41 -1.86
N GLU A 256 5.11 11.01 -2.50
CA GLU A 256 6.51 10.78 -2.17
C GLU A 256 6.84 9.28 -2.08
N ALA A 257 6.41 8.50 -3.08
CA ALA A 257 6.58 7.04 -3.08
C ALA A 257 8.06 6.63 -3.21
N GLY A 258 8.89 7.50 -3.76
CA GLY A 258 10.31 7.22 -4.00
C GLY A 258 10.61 6.89 -5.47
N ASP A 259 11.78 6.33 -5.71
CA ASP A 259 12.27 5.96 -7.03
C ASP A 259 12.29 4.43 -7.25
N GLY A 260 12.48 4.02 -8.49
CA GLY A 260 12.71 2.63 -8.89
C GLY A 260 11.61 1.66 -8.44
N GLU A 261 12.02 0.46 -8.12
CA GLU A 261 11.14 -0.64 -7.70
C GLU A 261 10.40 -0.30 -6.39
N ASP A 262 11.07 0.35 -5.43
CA ASP A 262 10.48 0.72 -4.14
C ASP A 262 9.29 1.64 -4.30
N GLY A 263 9.42 2.66 -5.17
CA GLY A 263 8.33 3.58 -5.46
C GLY A 263 7.15 2.88 -6.16
N ARG A 264 7.44 1.93 -7.06
CA ARG A 264 6.43 1.12 -7.76
C ARG A 264 5.68 0.21 -6.78
N ILE A 265 6.38 -0.53 -5.93
CA ILE A 265 5.80 -1.40 -4.90
C ILE A 265 4.97 -0.58 -3.93
N LYS A 266 5.49 0.54 -3.41
CA LYS A 266 4.77 1.41 -2.47
C LYS A 266 3.49 2.00 -3.08
N SER A 267 3.55 2.42 -4.35
CA SER A 267 2.38 2.88 -5.09
C SER A 267 1.36 1.76 -5.31
N ALA A 268 1.82 0.55 -5.66
CA ALA A 268 0.96 -0.61 -5.87
C ALA A 268 0.29 -1.07 -4.56
N VAL A 269 0.99 -1.05 -3.43
CA VAL A 269 0.40 -1.31 -2.10
C VAL A 269 -0.74 -0.35 -1.83
N GLY A 270 -0.50 0.98 -1.88
CA GLY A 270 -1.53 1.96 -1.50
C GLY A 270 -2.69 2.04 -2.50
N ILE A 271 -2.40 2.15 -3.81
CA ILE A 271 -3.42 2.24 -4.85
C ILE A 271 -4.12 0.89 -5.04
N GLY A 272 -3.34 -0.22 -5.10
CA GLY A 272 -3.87 -1.56 -5.32
C GLY A 272 -4.81 -2.03 -4.23
N THR A 273 -4.54 -1.72 -2.96
CA THR A 273 -5.45 -2.01 -1.84
C THR A 273 -6.83 -1.38 -2.05
N LEU A 274 -6.86 -0.10 -2.43
CA LEU A 274 -8.12 0.60 -2.67
C LEU A 274 -8.84 0.11 -3.93
N LEU A 275 -8.10 -0.16 -5.01
CA LEU A 275 -8.68 -0.77 -6.21
C LEU A 275 -9.24 -2.16 -5.92
N ALA A 276 -8.60 -2.96 -5.06
CA ALA A 276 -9.11 -4.26 -4.62
C ALA A 276 -10.41 -4.14 -3.79
N ASP A 277 -10.58 -3.05 -3.06
CA ASP A 277 -11.84 -2.70 -2.37
C ASP A 277 -12.91 -2.14 -3.34
N GLY A 278 -12.60 -2.04 -4.64
CA GLY A 278 -13.48 -1.45 -5.66
C GLY A 278 -13.48 0.07 -5.70
N LEU A 279 -12.53 0.74 -5.05
CA LEU A 279 -12.45 2.20 -4.92
C LEU A 279 -11.43 2.78 -5.90
N GLY A 280 -11.83 3.82 -6.65
CA GLY A 280 -10.92 4.60 -7.50
C GLY A 280 -11.38 4.73 -8.94
N ASP A 281 -11.35 5.98 -9.44
CA ASP A 281 -11.80 6.35 -10.79
C ASP A 281 -10.67 6.96 -11.62
N THR A 282 -9.64 7.46 -10.97
CA THR A 282 -8.41 7.89 -11.61
C THR A 282 -7.24 7.66 -10.67
N ILE A 283 -6.08 7.32 -11.21
CA ILE A 283 -4.89 7.04 -10.44
C ILE A 283 -3.68 7.82 -10.95
N ARG A 284 -2.76 8.14 -10.02
CA ARG A 284 -1.40 8.59 -10.33
C ARG A 284 -0.41 7.79 -9.50
N VAL A 285 0.46 7.08 -10.16
CA VAL A 285 1.72 6.60 -9.58
C VAL A 285 2.67 7.79 -9.53
N SER A 286 3.31 8.04 -8.39
CA SER A 286 4.20 9.20 -8.20
C SER A 286 5.61 8.70 -7.95
N LEU A 287 6.47 8.74 -8.98
CA LEU A 287 7.86 8.29 -8.92
C LEU A 287 8.82 9.49 -8.99
N THR A 288 10.00 9.33 -8.41
CA THR A 288 11.13 10.26 -8.59
C THR A 288 11.84 9.92 -9.90
N GLU A 289 11.09 9.97 -11.01
CA GLU A 289 11.48 9.65 -12.37
C GLU A 289 10.79 10.62 -13.35
N ASP A 290 11.12 10.56 -14.63
CA ASP A 290 10.38 11.32 -15.64
C ASP A 290 8.90 10.87 -15.70
N PRO A 291 7.95 11.82 -15.83
CA PRO A 291 6.52 11.54 -15.69
C PRO A 291 5.96 10.59 -16.76
N GLU A 292 6.60 10.45 -17.90
CA GLU A 292 6.24 9.47 -18.93
C GLU A 292 6.44 8.02 -18.48
N PHE A 293 7.28 7.74 -17.48
CA PHE A 293 7.45 6.41 -16.91
C PHE A 293 6.38 6.06 -15.85
N GLU A 294 5.67 7.04 -15.30
CA GLU A 294 4.56 6.81 -14.37
C GLU A 294 3.34 6.15 -15.05
N ALA A 295 3.02 6.58 -16.28
CA ALA A 295 1.79 6.18 -16.96
C ALA A 295 1.71 4.66 -17.29
N PRO A 296 2.75 4.00 -17.82
CA PRO A 296 2.72 2.56 -18.05
C PRO A 296 2.49 1.75 -16.76
N VAL A 297 3.13 2.13 -15.66
CA VAL A 297 2.96 1.49 -14.34
C VAL A 297 1.52 1.65 -13.84
N ALA A 298 0.99 2.86 -13.93
CA ALA A 298 -0.39 3.15 -13.56
C ALA A 298 -1.39 2.37 -14.43
N ARG A 299 -1.16 2.28 -15.73
CA ARG A 299 -1.99 1.53 -16.67
C ARG A 299 -1.99 0.04 -16.37
N ALA A 300 -0.82 -0.54 -16.10
CA ALA A 300 -0.68 -1.95 -15.73
C ALA A 300 -1.47 -2.27 -14.44
N LEU A 301 -1.40 -1.38 -13.44
CA LEU A 301 -2.14 -1.53 -12.19
C LEU A 301 -3.66 -1.42 -12.41
N ALA A 302 -4.14 -0.43 -13.18
CA ALA A 302 -5.56 -0.26 -13.48
C ALA A 302 -6.14 -1.43 -14.28
N ALA A 303 -5.42 -1.90 -15.32
CA ALA A 303 -5.86 -2.98 -16.20
C ALA A 303 -6.15 -4.29 -15.47
N ARG A 304 -5.51 -4.53 -14.32
CA ARG A 304 -5.76 -5.69 -13.46
C ARG A 304 -7.22 -5.73 -12.99
N TYR A 305 -7.79 -4.59 -12.65
CA TYR A 305 -9.13 -4.47 -12.08
C TYR A 305 -10.21 -4.25 -13.13
N GLU A 306 -9.91 -3.61 -14.24
CA GLU A 306 -10.83 -3.45 -15.39
C GLU A 306 -11.20 -4.81 -16.02
N LYS A 307 -10.26 -5.73 -16.17
CA LYS A 307 -10.52 -7.11 -16.65
C LYS A 307 -11.44 -7.89 -15.72
N GLY A 308 -11.39 -7.62 -14.41
CA GLY A 308 -12.25 -8.25 -13.41
C GLY A 308 -13.71 -7.84 -13.51
N GLU A 309 -13.98 -6.59 -13.91
CA GLU A 309 -15.35 -6.12 -14.17
C GLU A 309 -16.01 -6.87 -15.35
N ALA A 310 -15.27 -7.07 -16.43
CA ALA A 310 -15.78 -7.81 -17.60
C ALA A 310 -16.19 -9.26 -17.26
N ALA A 311 -15.42 -9.92 -16.37
CA ALA A 311 -15.73 -11.27 -15.90
C ALA A 311 -16.94 -11.30 -14.94
N GLY A 312 -17.12 -10.26 -14.11
CA GLY A 312 -18.24 -10.12 -13.16
C GLY A 312 -19.58 -9.78 -13.85
N VAL A 313 -19.53 -8.90 -14.85
CA VAL A 313 -20.71 -8.52 -15.65
C VAL A 313 -21.23 -9.71 -16.45
N GLY A 314 -20.34 -10.53 -17.02
CA GLY A 314 -20.72 -11.76 -17.73
C GLY A 314 -21.48 -12.76 -16.84
N ARG A 315 -21.08 -12.92 -15.58
CA ARG A 315 -21.75 -13.80 -14.61
C ARG A 315 -23.11 -13.24 -14.16
N ARG A 316 -23.24 -11.94 -13.94
CA ARG A 316 -24.53 -11.31 -13.59
C ARG A 316 -25.52 -11.35 -14.76
N ALA A 317 -25.06 -11.12 -15.99
CA ALA A 317 -25.89 -11.24 -17.18
C ALA A 317 -26.34 -12.69 -17.44
N ALA A 318 -25.47 -13.68 -17.21
CA ALA A 318 -25.82 -15.09 -17.31
C ALA A 318 -26.82 -15.53 -16.24
N ALA A 319 -26.67 -15.05 -15.00
CA ALA A 319 -27.60 -15.33 -13.90
C ALA A 319 -28.97 -14.65 -14.10
N ALA A 320 -28.99 -13.44 -14.69
CA ALA A 320 -30.26 -12.73 -15.00
C ALA A 320 -31.02 -13.35 -16.15
N ASN A 321 -30.36 -14.01 -17.10
CA ASN A 321 -30.96 -14.61 -18.28
C ASN A 321 -31.30 -16.10 -18.13
N ASN A 322 -30.99 -16.73 -17.01
CA ASN A 322 -31.32 -18.14 -16.75
C ASN A 322 -31.79 -18.36 -15.31
N PRO A 323 -33.04 -18.06 -14.99
CA PRO A 323 -33.61 -18.28 -13.67
C PRO A 323 -33.66 -19.77 -13.23
N ALA A 324 -33.43 -20.73 -14.13
CA ALA A 324 -33.37 -22.14 -13.85
C ALA A 324 -31.96 -22.62 -13.31
N ALA A 325 -30.96 -21.74 -13.37
CA ALA A 325 -29.62 -22.06 -12.83
C ALA A 325 -29.47 -21.76 -11.32
N ALA A 326 -30.56 -21.36 -10.65
CA ALA A 326 -30.59 -21.09 -9.22
C ALA A 326 -30.87 -22.36 -8.36
N ASP A 327 -31.07 -23.51 -9.00
CA ASP A 327 -31.13 -24.80 -8.29
C ASP A 327 -29.71 -25.36 -8.15
N GLY A 328 -29.16 -25.16 -6.98
CA GLY A 328 -27.75 -25.45 -6.60
C GLY A 328 -27.40 -26.92 -6.49
N SER A 329 -27.59 -27.69 -7.54
CA SER A 329 -27.10 -29.07 -7.63
C SER A 329 -26.01 -29.21 -8.73
N THR A 330 -24.93 -28.48 -8.59
CA THR A 330 -23.63 -28.99 -9.06
C THR A 330 -23.19 -30.07 -8.06
N PRO A 331 -22.86 -31.30 -8.50
CA PRO A 331 -22.34 -32.30 -7.60
C PRO A 331 -21.06 -31.74 -6.94
N ALA A 332 -21.04 -31.69 -5.62
CA ALA A 332 -19.85 -31.34 -4.85
C ALA A 332 -18.70 -32.21 -5.37
N ALA A 333 -17.63 -31.59 -5.81
CA ALA A 333 -16.41 -32.33 -6.13
C ALA A 333 -15.98 -33.02 -4.84
N VAL A 334 -16.14 -34.35 -4.82
CA VAL A 334 -15.71 -35.17 -3.69
C VAL A 334 -14.20 -35.15 -3.69
N ASN A 335 -13.61 -34.43 -2.70
CA ASN A 335 -12.18 -34.53 -2.46
C ASN A 335 -11.78 -35.99 -2.22
N PRO A 336 -10.60 -36.44 -2.71
CA PRO A 336 -10.15 -37.84 -2.52
C PRO A 336 -10.09 -38.28 -1.06
N SER A 337 -10.13 -37.35 -0.10
CA SER A 337 -10.14 -37.61 1.34
C SER A 337 -11.51 -37.97 1.94
N GLY A 338 -12.60 -37.88 1.17
CA GLY A 338 -13.95 -38.18 1.67
C GLY A 338 -14.53 -37.16 2.66
N LEU A 339 -13.82 -36.07 2.93
CA LEU A 339 -14.30 -34.96 3.77
C LEU A 339 -15.05 -33.97 2.88
N ALA A 340 -16.32 -33.68 3.24
CA ALA A 340 -17.07 -32.64 2.54
C ALA A 340 -16.41 -31.29 2.80
N ALA A 341 -16.14 -30.54 1.70
CA ALA A 341 -15.74 -29.15 1.82
C ALA A 341 -16.91 -28.32 2.34
N ASP A 342 -16.65 -27.49 3.33
CA ASP A 342 -17.63 -26.52 3.81
C ASP A 342 -17.75 -25.37 2.78
N SER A 343 -18.88 -24.67 2.82
CA SER A 343 -19.04 -23.46 2.01
C SER A 343 -17.98 -22.42 2.40
N PRO A 344 -17.44 -21.63 1.46
CA PRO A 344 -16.46 -20.61 1.76
C PRO A 344 -16.98 -19.62 2.81
N ILE A 345 -16.08 -19.13 3.66
CA ILE A 345 -16.42 -18.14 4.68
C ILE A 345 -16.94 -16.88 4.01
N THR A 346 -18.11 -16.43 4.44
CA THR A 346 -18.78 -15.24 3.91
C THR A 346 -19.04 -14.24 5.03
N LEU A 347 -18.51 -13.02 4.88
CA LEU A 347 -18.75 -11.92 5.81
C LEU A 347 -20.11 -11.29 5.55
N LYS A 348 -20.94 -11.17 6.58
CA LYS A 348 -22.27 -10.49 6.52
C LYS A 348 -22.18 -8.98 6.72
N GLY A 349 -21.04 -8.48 7.16
CA GLY A 349 -20.73 -7.09 7.44
C GLY A 349 -19.35 -6.97 8.07
N ILE A 350 -18.93 -5.75 8.43
CA ILE A 350 -17.68 -5.52 9.15
C ILE A 350 -17.90 -5.95 10.62
N PRO A 351 -17.21 -6.97 11.12
CA PRO A 351 -17.35 -7.39 12.51
C PRO A 351 -16.65 -6.38 13.44
N ALA A 352 -17.10 -6.34 14.70
CA ALA A 352 -16.53 -5.44 15.70
C ALA A 352 -15.05 -5.71 16.01
N THR A 353 -14.54 -6.88 15.67
CA THR A 353 -13.15 -7.30 15.87
C THR A 353 -12.19 -6.79 14.80
N TYR A 354 -12.70 -6.26 13.67
CA TYR A 354 -11.92 -5.73 12.56
C TYR A 354 -12.31 -4.29 12.23
N SER A 355 -11.33 -3.40 12.12
CA SER A 355 -11.55 -2.01 11.69
C SER A 355 -10.81 -1.73 10.37
N PRO A 356 -11.51 -1.43 9.28
CA PRO A 356 -10.89 -1.01 8.03
C PRO A 356 -10.34 0.43 8.08
N TYR A 357 -10.63 1.16 9.17
CA TYR A 357 -10.32 2.58 9.35
C TYR A 357 -9.14 2.84 10.30
N THR A 358 -8.68 1.80 11.00
CA THR A 358 -7.58 1.90 11.97
C THR A 358 -6.73 0.65 11.88
N TYR A 359 -5.44 0.84 11.61
CA TYR A 359 -4.52 -0.30 11.57
C TYR A 359 -4.37 -0.91 12.96
N THR A 360 -4.65 -2.19 13.05
CA THR A 360 -4.38 -3.00 14.23
C THR A 360 -3.88 -4.36 13.76
N ARG A 361 -2.64 -4.68 14.10
CA ARG A 361 -2.10 -6.00 13.75
C ARG A 361 -2.90 -7.07 14.50
N ARG A 362 -3.32 -8.12 13.79
CA ARG A 362 -3.98 -9.27 14.40
C ARG A 362 -3.06 -9.91 15.44
N ILE A 363 -3.60 -10.18 16.62
CA ILE A 363 -2.88 -10.87 17.68
C ILE A 363 -2.77 -12.36 17.29
N THR A 364 -1.53 -12.89 17.36
CA THR A 364 -1.23 -14.30 17.12
C THR A 364 -0.30 -14.80 18.22
N GLN A 365 -0.37 -16.10 18.50
CA GLN A 365 0.59 -16.72 19.39
C GLN A 365 1.98 -16.81 18.73
N PRO A 366 3.08 -16.65 19.47
CA PRO A 366 4.40 -16.84 18.92
C PRO A 366 4.71 -18.32 18.73
N VAL A 367 5.14 -18.72 17.53
CA VAL A 367 5.64 -20.05 17.20
C VAL A 367 7.05 -19.91 16.64
N GLN A 368 8.07 -20.08 17.48
CA GLN A 368 9.45 -19.74 17.19
C GLN A 368 9.59 -18.28 16.76
N GLN A 369 10.08 -18.01 15.51
CA GLN A 369 10.20 -16.66 14.96
C GLN A 369 8.95 -16.16 14.20
N ILE A 370 7.82 -16.86 14.24
CA ILE A 370 6.60 -16.51 13.52
C ILE A 370 5.50 -16.10 14.51
N GLY A 371 4.75 -15.04 14.20
CA GLY A 371 3.64 -14.57 15.02
C GLY A 371 4.03 -13.74 16.23
N GLY A 372 3.08 -13.45 17.10
CA GLY A 372 3.25 -12.56 18.25
C GLY A 372 3.67 -11.15 17.80
N HIS A 373 4.70 -10.61 18.43
CA HIS A 373 5.28 -9.32 18.10
C HIS A 373 6.42 -9.38 17.06
N GLN A 374 6.73 -10.58 16.54
CA GLN A 374 7.80 -10.75 15.55
C GLN A 374 7.42 -10.08 14.22
N PRO A 375 8.40 -9.52 13.47
CA PRO A 375 8.14 -9.06 12.11
C PRO A 375 7.65 -10.23 11.23
N PRO A 376 6.79 -9.98 10.23
CA PRO A 376 6.38 -11.02 9.29
C PRO A 376 7.57 -11.65 8.58
N VAL A 377 7.57 -12.99 8.49
CA VAL A 377 8.66 -13.74 7.86
C VAL A 377 8.55 -13.75 6.33
N VAL A 378 9.68 -13.91 5.64
CA VAL A 378 9.76 -14.14 4.20
C VAL A 378 10.06 -15.63 3.95
N MET A 379 9.14 -16.30 3.26
CA MET A 379 9.30 -17.68 2.79
C MET A 379 9.46 -17.66 1.27
N LEU A 380 10.48 -18.31 0.74
CA LEU A 380 10.71 -18.45 -0.69
C LEU A 380 10.42 -19.88 -1.15
N ASP A 381 9.59 -20.04 -2.18
CA ASP A 381 9.43 -21.31 -2.87
C ASP A 381 10.62 -21.53 -3.81
N ILE A 382 11.41 -22.56 -3.53
CA ILE A 382 12.63 -22.85 -4.30
C ILE A 382 12.56 -24.20 -5.02
N GLN A 383 11.38 -24.80 -5.15
CA GLN A 383 11.19 -26.08 -5.82
C GLN A 383 11.64 -26.06 -7.29
N ALA A 384 11.60 -24.91 -7.97
CA ALA A 384 12.05 -24.74 -9.33
C ALA A 384 13.59 -24.52 -9.47
N GLN A 385 14.33 -24.40 -8.36
CA GLN A 385 15.75 -24.08 -8.37
C GLN A 385 16.64 -25.32 -8.53
N ASN A 386 17.87 -25.10 -9.00
CA ASN A 386 18.88 -26.17 -9.07
C ASN A 386 19.53 -26.37 -7.68
N LEU A 387 19.03 -27.33 -6.90
CA LEU A 387 19.50 -27.64 -5.56
C LEU A 387 20.85 -28.41 -5.52
N LYS A 388 21.62 -28.36 -6.59
CA LYS A 388 22.99 -28.93 -6.66
C LYS A 388 24.08 -27.86 -6.54
N ASP A 389 23.69 -26.57 -6.64
CA ASP A 389 24.62 -25.44 -6.64
C ASP A 389 24.27 -24.47 -5.50
N PRO A 390 25.13 -24.31 -4.46
CA PRO A 390 24.85 -23.43 -3.32
C PRO A 390 24.79 -21.94 -3.69
N TYR A 391 25.37 -21.53 -4.82
CA TYR A 391 25.45 -20.12 -5.22
C TYR A 391 24.07 -19.50 -5.54
N PHE A 392 23.05 -20.29 -5.86
CA PHE A 392 21.71 -19.75 -6.09
C PHE A 392 21.12 -19.07 -4.85
N LEU A 393 21.56 -19.45 -3.66
CA LEU A 393 21.10 -18.85 -2.39
C LEU A 393 21.52 -17.39 -2.24
N ALA A 394 22.44 -16.87 -3.06
CA ALA A 394 22.72 -15.43 -3.11
C ALA A 394 21.46 -14.63 -3.47
N ALA A 395 20.59 -15.17 -4.32
CA ALA A 395 19.28 -14.59 -4.65
C ALA A 395 18.30 -14.56 -3.46
N ALA A 396 18.49 -15.46 -2.50
CA ALA A 396 17.72 -15.54 -1.27
C ALA A 396 18.37 -14.77 -0.09
N GLY A 397 19.47 -14.05 -0.36
CA GLY A 397 20.20 -13.25 0.63
C GLY A 397 21.34 -13.96 1.37
N TYR A 398 21.79 -15.13 0.87
CA TYR A 398 22.86 -15.92 1.51
C TYR A 398 24.04 -16.09 0.57
N GLN A 399 25.08 -15.29 0.74
CA GLN A 399 26.29 -15.34 -0.08
C GLN A 399 27.21 -16.49 0.37
N TYR A 400 27.37 -17.49 -0.48
CA TYR A 400 28.27 -18.62 -0.20
C TYR A 400 29.75 -18.29 -0.48
N HIS A 401 30.63 -18.67 0.44
CA HIS A 401 32.10 -18.52 0.36
C HIS A 401 32.75 -19.89 0.33
N ALA A 402 33.07 -20.39 -0.85
CA ALA A 402 33.58 -21.75 -1.06
C ALA A 402 34.88 -22.07 -0.29
N LEU A 403 35.79 -21.08 -0.14
CA LEU A 403 37.06 -21.28 0.59
C LEU A 403 36.85 -21.51 2.09
N LEU A 404 35.80 -21.00 2.65
CA LEU A 404 35.50 -21.08 4.09
C LEU A 404 34.36 -22.09 4.38
N ASP A 405 33.70 -22.59 3.34
CA ASP A 405 32.47 -23.38 3.44
C ASP A 405 31.44 -22.72 4.38
N LYS A 406 31.20 -21.41 4.15
CA LYS A 406 30.32 -20.58 5.00
C LYS A 406 29.46 -19.64 4.17
N TYR A 407 28.37 -19.20 4.78
CA TYR A 407 27.47 -18.20 4.23
C TYR A 407 27.57 -16.89 4.99
N THR A 408 27.50 -15.76 4.27
CA THR A 408 27.26 -14.44 4.81
C THR A 408 25.83 -14.03 4.51
N LEU A 409 25.12 -13.50 5.50
CA LEU A 409 23.73 -13.06 5.36
C LEU A 409 23.68 -11.59 4.97
N SER A 410 22.82 -11.27 4.03
CA SER A 410 22.42 -9.87 3.73
C SER A 410 21.19 -9.47 4.56
N ASP A 411 20.85 -8.17 4.55
CA ASP A 411 19.62 -7.66 5.18
C ASP A 411 18.33 -8.20 4.54
N LEU A 412 18.45 -8.76 3.34
CA LEU A 412 17.36 -9.42 2.61
C LEU A 412 17.48 -10.95 2.65
N ALA A 413 18.09 -11.53 3.68
CA ALA A 413 18.11 -12.98 3.86
C ALA A 413 16.70 -13.46 4.25
N CYS A 414 16.14 -14.38 3.46
CA CYS A 414 14.82 -14.96 3.74
C CYS A 414 14.88 -15.83 5.01
N ASP A 415 13.74 -15.98 5.67
CA ASP A 415 13.65 -16.72 6.94
C ASP A 415 13.43 -18.22 6.69
N PHE A 416 12.69 -18.57 5.64
CA PHE A 416 12.35 -19.94 5.28
C PHE A 416 12.47 -20.18 3.77
N VAL A 417 12.76 -21.44 3.43
CA VAL A 417 12.66 -21.95 2.06
C VAL A 417 11.70 -23.13 2.00
N TYR A 418 10.79 -23.11 1.04
CA TYR A 418 9.87 -24.20 0.76
C TYR A 418 10.50 -25.15 -0.26
N MET A 419 10.83 -26.34 0.19
CA MET A 419 11.57 -27.38 -0.54
C MET A 419 10.64 -28.37 -1.25
N GLY A 420 9.42 -28.52 -0.77
CA GLY A 420 8.51 -29.57 -1.24
C GLY A 420 9.07 -30.97 -0.97
N GLU A 421 9.34 -31.72 -2.04
CA GLU A 421 9.92 -33.08 -1.99
C GLU A 421 11.41 -33.11 -2.32
N GLN A 422 12.01 -31.98 -2.68
CA GLN A 422 13.39 -31.91 -3.15
C GLN A 422 14.39 -31.82 -2.01
N LEU A 423 15.53 -32.52 -2.17
CA LEU A 423 16.62 -32.50 -1.22
C LEU A 423 17.84 -31.81 -1.83
N PRO A 424 18.52 -30.88 -1.10
CA PRO A 424 19.73 -30.25 -1.58
C PRO A 424 20.90 -31.25 -1.54
N SER A 425 21.87 -31.12 -2.44
CA SER A 425 23.08 -31.92 -2.46
C SER A 425 24.21 -31.33 -1.61
N PHE A 426 23.96 -30.22 -0.92
CA PHE A 426 24.88 -29.46 -0.07
C PHE A 426 24.19 -29.01 1.22
N ALA A 427 24.98 -28.62 2.22
CA ALA A 427 24.44 -28.09 3.49
C ALA A 427 23.88 -26.68 3.31
N LEU A 428 22.61 -26.46 3.68
CA LEU A 428 22.01 -25.15 3.71
C LEU A 428 22.53 -24.31 4.91
N PRO A 429 22.44 -22.97 4.84
CA PRO A 429 22.87 -22.09 5.94
C PRO A 429 22.22 -22.49 7.27
N GLY A 430 23.02 -22.51 8.35
CA GLY A 430 22.49 -22.73 9.69
C GLY A 430 21.51 -21.60 10.07
N GLY A 431 20.34 -21.98 10.56
CA GLY A 431 19.27 -21.03 10.92
C GLY A 431 18.25 -20.78 9.81
N LEU A 432 18.54 -21.10 8.54
CA LEU A 432 17.55 -21.06 7.46
C LEU A 432 16.52 -22.20 7.63
N GLY A 433 15.25 -21.87 7.85
CA GLY A 433 14.18 -22.83 7.99
C GLY A 433 13.90 -23.55 6.67
N GLN A 434 13.85 -24.87 6.67
CA GLN A 434 13.60 -25.70 5.51
C GLN A 434 12.25 -26.42 5.65
N ILE A 435 11.34 -26.20 4.70
CA ILE A 435 9.99 -26.73 4.77
C ILE A 435 9.82 -27.83 3.73
N TYR A 436 9.54 -29.04 4.19
CA TYR A 436 9.37 -30.22 3.36
C TYR A 436 7.94 -30.77 3.47
N ARG A 437 7.42 -31.37 2.40
CA ARG A 437 6.23 -32.22 2.48
C ARG A 437 6.40 -33.24 3.59
N TYR A 438 5.33 -33.51 4.34
CA TYR A 438 5.39 -34.41 5.50
C TYR A 438 5.99 -35.77 5.18
N THR A 439 5.62 -36.37 4.03
CA THR A 439 6.14 -37.63 3.54
C THR A 439 7.67 -37.62 3.37
N THR A 440 8.23 -36.54 2.82
CA THR A 440 9.68 -36.36 2.66
C THR A 440 10.35 -36.09 4.01
N TRP A 441 9.77 -35.19 4.82
CA TRP A 441 10.30 -34.85 6.15
C TRP A 441 10.46 -36.06 7.07
N ARG A 442 9.50 -37.00 7.04
CA ARG A 442 9.60 -38.26 7.82
C ARG A 442 10.88 -39.04 7.54
N GLY A 443 11.31 -39.07 6.28
CA GLY A 443 12.48 -39.79 5.80
C GLY A 443 13.83 -39.09 6.06
N LEU A 444 13.83 -37.84 6.55
CA LEU A 444 15.08 -37.10 6.80
C LEU A 444 15.85 -37.69 8.00
N ALA A 445 17.15 -37.95 7.79
CA ALA A 445 18.03 -38.43 8.84
C ALA A 445 18.37 -37.33 9.86
N ASN A 446 18.50 -36.06 9.40
CA ASN A 446 18.68 -34.88 10.24
C ASN A 446 17.49 -33.93 10.05
N LYS A 447 16.85 -33.56 11.13
CA LYS A 447 15.65 -32.69 11.14
C LYS A 447 15.93 -31.30 11.71
N GLN A 448 17.20 -30.96 11.96
CA GLN A 448 17.57 -29.63 12.44
C GLN A 448 17.23 -28.57 11.39
N TYR A 449 16.45 -27.55 11.79
CA TYR A 449 15.87 -26.52 10.92
C TYR A 449 14.96 -27.04 9.80
N CYS A 450 14.57 -28.33 9.85
CA CYS A 450 13.66 -28.95 8.88
C CYS A 450 12.26 -29.12 9.49
N TYR A 451 11.26 -28.59 8.82
CA TYR A 451 9.90 -28.53 9.31
C TYR A 451 8.94 -29.22 8.33
N PRO A 452 7.95 -29.99 8.81
CA PRO A 452 6.97 -30.60 7.93
C PRO A 452 5.90 -29.60 7.52
N VAL A 453 5.39 -29.76 6.30
CA VAL A 453 4.15 -29.15 5.85
C VAL A 453 3.15 -30.25 5.47
N TYR A 454 1.95 -30.11 5.98
CA TYR A 454 0.81 -31.00 5.75
C TYR A 454 -0.20 -30.31 4.83
N SER A 455 -0.87 -31.07 3.99
CA SER A 455 -2.17 -30.65 3.48
C SER A 455 -3.21 -30.72 4.61
N ALA A 456 -4.35 -30.04 4.47
CA ALA A 456 -5.43 -30.09 5.46
C ALA A 456 -5.90 -31.53 5.73
N ALA A 457 -6.00 -32.35 4.69
CA ALA A 457 -6.43 -33.76 4.79
C ALA A 457 -5.40 -34.64 5.51
N GLU A 458 -4.11 -34.51 5.17
CA GLU A 458 -3.02 -35.23 5.85
C GLU A 458 -2.98 -34.88 7.34
N TYR A 459 -3.14 -33.60 7.67
CA TYR A 459 -3.10 -33.14 9.05
C TYR A 459 -4.22 -33.78 9.91
N LEU A 460 -5.44 -33.77 9.40
CA LEU A 460 -6.58 -34.39 10.08
C LEU A 460 -6.40 -35.92 10.26
N THR A 461 -5.84 -36.58 9.23
CA THR A 461 -5.60 -38.05 9.29
C THR A 461 -4.57 -38.41 10.36
N GLU A 462 -3.45 -37.68 10.42
CA GLU A 462 -2.39 -37.93 11.42
C GLU A 462 -2.90 -37.64 12.86
N ARG A 463 -3.67 -36.56 13.04
CA ARG A 463 -4.28 -36.24 14.38
C ARG A 463 -5.22 -37.30 14.86
N THR A 464 -6.09 -37.86 14.00
CA THR A 464 -7.00 -38.93 14.38
C THR A 464 -6.28 -40.25 14.67
N ALA A 465 -5.14 -40.51 14.05
CA ALA A 465 -4.31 -41.68 14.35
C ALA A 465 -3.67 -41.56 15.74
N ASP A 466 -3.19 -40.37 16.13
CA ASP A 466 -2.63 -40.13 17.48
C ASP A 466 -3.67 -40.29 18.59
N GLU A 467 -4.91 -39.82 18.39
CA GLU A 467 -6.00 -39.92 19.35
C GLU A 467 -6.48 -41.38 19.56
N ASN A 468 -6.36 -42.24 18.54
CA ASN A 468 -6.77 -43.64 18.58
C ASN A 468 -5.68 -44.62 19.06
N GLY A 469 -4.52 -44.13 19.56
CA GLY A 469 -3.46 -44.95 20.14
C GLY A 469 -2.68 -45.83 19.16
N GLY A 470 -2.78 -45.56 17.88
CA GLY A 470 -1.92 -46.14 16.84
C GLY A 470 -0.54 -45.52 16.94
N GLY A 471 0.47 -46.29 17.39
CA GLY A 471 1.82 -45.82 17.67
C GLY A 471 2.53 -45.19 16.46
N GLY A 472 2.21 -43.95 16.17
CA GLY A 472 2.98 -43.03 15.38
C GLY A 472 4.15 -42.56 16.22
N GLU A 473 5.34 -42.47 15.63
CA GLU A 473 6.53 -41.96 16.30
C GLU A 473 6.22 -40.58 16.93
N HIS A 474 6.21 -40.53 18.24
CA HIS A 474 6.11 -39.29 19.00
C HIS A 474 7.04 -38.26 18.40
N LEU A 475 6.51 -37.06 18.11
CA LEU A 475 7.25 -35.85 17.75
C LEU A 475 8.13 -35.45 18.97
N THR A 476 9.16 -36.23 19.29
CA THR A 476 10.15 -35.86 20.29
C THR A 476 11.20 -34.95 19.62
N PRO A 477 11.46 -33.76 20.15
CA PRO A 477 12.54 -32.93 19.65
C PRO A 477 13.87 -33.61 19.97
N ALA A 478 14.75 -33.72 18.97
CA ALA A 478 16.17 -33.99 19.22
C ALA A 478 16.71 -32.82 20.08
N GLY A 479 17.21 -33.18 21.27
CA GLY A 479 17.69 -32.24 22.26
C GLY A 479 18.83 -31.35 21.78
N GLY A 480 18.86 -30.15 22.33
CA GLY A 480 19.94 -29.18 22.17
C GLY A 480 19.41 -27.75 22.23
N ALA A 481 18.93 -27.34 23.43
CA ALA A 481 18.72 -25.93 23.69
C ALA A 481 20.09 -25.30 24.02
N GLU A 482 20.83 -24.87 23.01
CA GLU A 482 21.83 -23.83 23.17
C GLU A 482 21.15 -22.48 22.99
N GLN A 483 21.23 -21.65 24.03
CA GLN A 483 20.78 -20.27 24.02
C GLN A 483 21.60 -19.50 22.99
N HIS A 484 20.99 -19.10 21.89
CA HIS A 484 21.59 -18.13 20.98
C HIS A 484 21.37 -16.71 21.52
N PRO A 485 22.40 -15.85 21.50
CA PRO A 485 22.26 -14.46 21.90
C PRO A 485 21.33 -13.73 20.92
N ALA A 486 20.37 -13.01 21.48
CA ALA A 486 19.49 -12.11 20.76
C ALA A 486 20.33 -11.02 20.07
N ALA A 487 20.52 -11.15 18.77
CA ALA A 487 21.02 -10.06 17.93
C ALA A 487 19.83 -9.43 17.21
N TYR A 488 19.71 -8.13 17.41
CA TYR A 488 18.80 -7.16 16.81
C TYR A 488 17.57 -6.73 17.65
N ALA A 489 17.88 -5.95 18.71
CA ALA A 489 16.92 -4.97 19.23
C ALA A 489 17.28 -3.59 18.64
N GLY A 490 16.58 -3.16 17.62
CA GLY A 490 16.55 -1.77 17.19
C GLY A 490 15.54 -1.01 18.05
N GLY A 491 15.99 0.11 18.65
CA GLY A 491 15.38 0.86 19.72
C GLY A 491 13.90 1.19 19.59
N ALA A 492 13.18 0.83 20.62
CA ALA A 492 11.95 1.50 21.05
C ALA A 492 12.19 1.99 22.47
N GLU A 493 11.82 3.21 22.75
CA GLU A 493 12.00 3.91 24.02
C GLU A 493 11.49 3.08 25.19
N GLN A 494 12.38 2.82 26.16
CA GLN A 494 12.03 2.19 27.43
C GLN A 494 11.48 3.27 28.38
N HIS A 495 10.21 3.15 28.76
CA HIS A 495 9.74 3.69 30.03
C HIS A 495 10.13 2.69 31.15
N PRO A 496 10.73 3.13 32.27
CA PRO A 496 11.06 2.27 33.39
C PRO A 496 9.80 1.96 34.24
N GLY A 497 9.38 0.70 34.23
CA GLY A 497 8.25 0.24 35.05
C GLY A 497 8.27 -1.26 35.21
N GLU A 498 8.78 -1.72 36.36
CA GLU A 498 8.57 -2.97 37.07
C GLU A 498 8.65 -4.31 36.28
N ALA A 499 9.75 -5.01 36.50
CA ALA A 499 9.95 -6.41 36.18
C ALA A 499 9.02 -7.29 37.05
N THR A 500 7.92 -7.76 36.52
CA THR A 500 7.15 -8.89 37.10
C THR A 500 7.80 -10.19 36.67
N GLN A 501 8.42 -10.87 37.63
CA GLN A 501 8.83 -12.27 37.52
C GLN A 501 7.60 -13.15 37.30
N TYR A 502 7.52 -13.84 36.16
CA TYR A 502 6.56 -14.93 35.96
C TYR A 502 7.12 -16.21 36.58
N PRO A 503 6.34 -16.93 37.41
CA PRO A 503 6.76 -18.20 38.01
C PRO A 503 6.86 -19.28 36.93
N GLY A 504 7.95 -20.05 36.97
CA GLY A 504 8.23 -21.13 36.03
C GLY A 504 7.12 -22.19 36.06
N THR A 505 6.49 -22.35 34.91
CA THR A 505 5.61 -23.49 34.63
C THR A 505 6.42 -24.61 33.96
N HIS A 506 6.26 -25.82 34.45
CA HIS A 506 6.91 -27.02 33.96
C HIS A 506 6.73 -27.19 32.45
N ALA A 507 7.83 -27.39 31.71
CA ALA A 507 7.85 -27.63 30.30
C ALA A 507 7.16 -28.97 29.96
N THR A 508 5.98 -28.89 29.37
CA THR A 508 5.43 -30.02 28.59
C THR A 508 6.25 -30.17 27.29
N PRO A 509 6.43 -31.42 26.76
CA PRO A 509 7.19 -31.63 25.54
C PRO A 509 6.58 -30.80 24.40
N GLN A 510 7.32 -29.81 23.89
CA GLN A 510 6.87 -28.98 22.76
C GLN A 510 6.93 -29.83 21.49
N THR A 511 5.77 -30.11 20.92
CA THR A 511 5.67 -30.55 19.52
C THR A 511 6.27 -29.41 18.67
N GLY A 512 7.24 -29.74 17.80
CA GLY A 512 8.00 -28.74 17.04
C GLY A 512 7.15 -27.97 16.03
N LEU A 513 7.63 -26.80 15.58
CA LEU A 513 7.01 -26.02 14.48
C LEU A 513 6.65 -26.91 13.29
N HIS A 514 5.43 -26.79 12.80
CA HIS A 514 4.95 -27.44 11.59
C HIS A 514 3.96 -26.54 10.86
N PHE A 515 3.79 -26.78 9.57
CA PHE A 515 2.94 -25.96 8.70
C PHE A 515 1.74 -26.77 8.21
N VAL A 516 0.61 -26.07 8.00
CA VAL A 516 -0.61 -26.65 7.42
C VAL A 516 -1.06 -25.79 6.26
N GLU A 517 -1.06 -26.34 5.04
CA GLU A 517 -1.56 -25.63 3.86
C GLU A 517 -3.09 -25.66 3.83
N ILE A 518 -3.70 -24.46 3.67
CA ILE A 518 -5.15 -24.27 3.63
C ILE A 518 -5.48 -23.41 2.41
N ASP A 519 -6.43 -23.89 1.57
CA ASP A 519 -7.05 -23.05 0.56
C ASP A 519 -8.17 -22.21 1.21
N ALA A 520 -8.12 -20.88 1.08
CA ALA A 520 -9.11 -20.00 1.67
C ALA A 520 -10.54 -20.22 1.16
N ALA A 521 -10.70 -20.84 -0.03
CA ALA A 521 -11.98 -21.13 -0.65
C ALA A 521 -12.53 -22.53 -0.34
N ASP A 522 -11.66 -23.46 0.07
CA ASP A 522 -12.01 -24.90 0.19
C ASP A 522 -11.22 -25.58 1.30
N PHE A 523 -11.76 -25.60 2.51
CA PHE A 523 -11.17 -26.31 3.65
C PHE A 523 -12.24 -26.78 4.64
N PRO A 524 -11.98 -27.88 5.40
CA PRO A 524 -12.86 -28.31 6.48
C PRO A 524 -12.76 -27.32 7.66
N GLN A 525 -13.85 -26.64 8.01
CA GLN A 525 -13.83 -25.67 9.15
C GLN A 525 -13.47 -26.33 10.48
N ALA A 526 -13.83 -27.62 10.67
CA ALA A 526 -13.44 -28.40 11.84
C ALA A 526 -11.92 -28.49 12.05
N LEU A 527 -11.11 -28.35 10.98
CA LEU A 527 -9.65 -28.32 11.05
C LEU A 527 -9.14 -27.22 11.98
N LEU A 528 -9.75 -26.04 11.93
CA LEU A 528 -9.30 -24.87 12.70
C LEU A 528 -9.35 -25.13 14.22
N GLN A 529 -10.29 -25.94 14.70
CA GLN A 529 -10.41 -26.29 16.10
C GLN A 529 -9.44 -27.41 16.53
N GLN A 530 -8.84 -28.09 15.57
CA GLN A 530 -7.92 -29.22 15.82
C GLN A 530 -6.45 -28.82 15.62
N LEU A 531 -6.18 -27.57 15.23
CA LEU A 531 -4.82 -27.09 15.04
C LEU A 531 -4.05 -27.12 16.38
N HIS A 532 -2.85 -27.70 16.34
CA HIS A 532 -1.96 -27.70 17.49
C HIS A 532 -1.41 -26.28 17.75
N PRO A 533 -1.10 -25.87 18.99
CA PRO A 533 -0.53 -24.55 19.26
C PRO A 533 0.79 -24.25 18.54
N SER A 534 1.56 -25.24 18.11
CA SER A 534 2.78 -25.03 17.31
C SER A 534 2.54 -25.06 15.80
N ALA A 535 1.29 -25.09 15.34
CA ALA A 535 0.95 -25.02 13.92
C ALA A 535 1.05 -23.59 13.39
N VAL A 536 1.49 -23.47 12.16
CA VAL A 536 1.46 -22.24 11.35
C VAL A 536 0.68 -22.52 10.07
N ILE A 537 -0.32 -21.72 9.76
CA ILE A 537 -1.09 -21.88 8.52
C ILE A 537 -0.31 -21.26 7.36
N ILE A 538 -0.25 -21.96 6.21
CA ILE A 538 0.08 -21.39 4.91
C ILE A 538 -1.24 -21.21 4.17
N LEU A 539 -1.77 -19.99 4.13
CA LEU A 539 -3.05 -19.66 3.52
C LEU A 539 -2.87 -19.26 2.05
N HIS A 540 -3.42 -20.06 1.16
CA HIS A 540 -3.40 -19.74 -0.28
C HIS A 540 -4.81 -19.64 -0.86
N THR A 541 -4.91 -19.18 -2.11
CA THR A 541 -6.13 -19.19 -2.92
C THR A 541 -5.76 -19.19 -4.40
N ALA A 542 -6.50 -19.92 -5.20
CA ALA A 542 -6.36 -19.94 -6.66
C ALA A 542 -7.12 -18.79 -7.36
N ALA A 543 -7.97 -18.05 -6.64
CA ALA A 543 -8.77 -16.98 -7.23
C ALA A 543 -7.90 -15.77 -7.61
N GLN A 544 -8.11 -15.22 -8.81
CA GLN A 544 -7.43 -14.00 -9.29
C GLN A 544 -7.65 -12.82 -8.32
N PHE A 545 -8.87 -12.65 -7.80
CA PHE A 545 -9.24 -11.66 -6.77
C PHE A 545 -9.47 -12.35 -5.43
N GLY A 546 -8.52 -13.18 -5.02
CA GLY A 546 -8.62 -13.99 -3.80
C GLY A 546 -8.40 -13.22 -2.50
N ILE A 547 -8.11 -11.92 -2.57
CA ILE A 547 -7.89 -11.07 -1.39
C ILE A 547 -9.12 -11.11 -0.48
N GLN A 548 -10.33 -11.02 -1.04
CA GLN A 548 -11.57 -11.05 -0.27
C GLN A 548 -11.73 -12.37 0.48
N GLN A 549 -11.39 -13.51 -0.15
CA GLN A 549 -11.44 -14.82 0.49
C GLN A 549 -10.42 -14.94 1.63
N GLN A 550 -9.16 -14.51 1.39
CA GLN A 550 -8.13 -14.50 2.42
C GLN A 550 -8.49 -13.55 3.56
N ARG A 551 -9.04 -12.35 3.26
CA ARG A 551 -9.53 -11.40 4.26
C ARG A 551 -10.66 -12.02 5.11
N ALA A 552 -11.65 -12.64 4.47
CA ALA A 552 -12.76 -13.29 5.16
C ALA A 552 -12.26 -14.40 6.10
N PHE A 553 -11.29 -15.21 5.65
CA PHE A 553 -10.67 -16.24 6.48
C PHE A 553 -9.97 -15.62 7.70
N MET A 554 -9.19 -14.55 7.54
CA MET A 554 -8.49 -13.88 8.63
C MET A 554 -9.45 -13.24 9.64
N VAL A 555 -10.52 -12.62 9.15
CA VAL A 555 -11.59 -12.08 10.00
C VAL A 555 -12.27 -13.18 10.78
N HIS A 556 -12.55 -14.32 10.14
CA HIS A 556 -13.12 -15.49 10.82
C HIS A 556 -12.22 -16.02 11.95
N LEU A 557 -10.92 -16.13 11.74
CA LEU A 557 -9.98 -16.49 12.80
C LEU A 557 -10.06 -15.50 13.97
N GLN A 558 -10.16 -14.22 13.68
CA GLN A 558 -10.21 -13.15 14.69
C GLN A 558 -11.52 -13.18 15.48
N GLU A 559 -12.66 -13.39 14.82
CA GLU A 559 -13.97 -13.52 15.47
C GLU A 559 -14.03 -14.73 16.41
N ASN A 560 -13.39 -15.84 16.01
CA ASN A 560 -13.34 -17.06 16.81
C ASN A 560 -12.17 -17.09 17.81
N LYS A 561 -11.40 -16.00 17.93
CA LYS A 561 -10.24 -15.87 18.84
C LYS A 561 -9.19 -16.97 18.62
N LEU A 562 -9.01 -17.37 17.36
CA LEU A 562 -7.99 -18.33 16.97
C LEU A 562 -6.69 -17.57 16.68
N GLU A 563 -5.74 -17.66 17.59
CA GLU A 563 -4.46 -16.90 17.54
C GLU A 563 -3.36 -17.62 16.74
N VAL A 564 -3.72 -18.57 15.89
CA VAL A 564 -2.76 -19.31 15.06
C VAL A 564 -2.02 -18.37 14.09
N PRO A 565 -0.67 -18.42 14.02
CA PRO A 565 0.08 -17.62 13.06
C PRO A 565 -0.16 -18.06 11.62
N LEU A 566 0.01 -17.14 10.67
CA LEU A 566 -0.37 -17.37 9.28
C LEU A 566 0.60 -16.72 8.29
N ILE A 567 1.03 -17.50 7.28
CA ILE A 567 1.78 -17.05 6.12
C ILE A 567 0.84 -16.92 4.94
N LEU A 568 0.81 -15.74 4.33
CA LEU A 568 0.02 -15.46 3.13
C LEU A 568 0.78 -15.97 1.88
N LYS A 569 0.23 -16.98 1.20
CA LYS A 569 0.80 -17.50 -0.05
C LYS A 569 -0.03 -17.07 -1.25
N ARG A 570 0.65 -16.57 -2.31
CA ARG A 570 0.03 -16.23 -3.61
C ARG A 570 0.86 -16.78 -4.75
N ASN A 571 0.16 -17.28 -5.78
CA ASN A 571 0.76 -17.85 -6.98
C ASN A 571 0.59 -16.89 -8.16
N TYR A 572 1.66 -16.74 -8.97
CA TYR A 572 1.70 -15.86 -10.14
C TYR A 572 2.22 -16.60 -11.35
N SER A 573 1.57 -16.40 -12.50
CA SER A 573 1.96 -16.97 -13.79
C SER A 573 2.64 -15.96 -14.71
N GLU A 574 2.80 -14.71 -14.25
CA GLU A 574 3.48 -13.66 -14.99
C GLU A 574 4.94 -14.03 -15.25
N SER A 575 5.44 -13.70 -16.44
CA SER A 575 6.85 -13.79 -16.81
C SER A 575 7.54 -12.42 -16.84
N ASP A 576 6.77 -11.34 -16.77
CA ASP A 576 7.27 -9.96 -16.64
C ASP A 576 7.45 -9.63 -15.16
N ALA A 577 8.70 -9.31 -14.79
CA ALA A 577 9.07 -9.03 -13.39
C ALA A 577 8.37 -7.79 -12.83
N ALA A 578 8.15 -6.74 -13.64
CA ALA A 578 7.49 -5.53 -13.20
C ALA A 578 5.99 -5.76 -12.97
N LEU A 579 5.31 -6.48 -13.85
CA LEU A 579 3.90 -6.86 -13.67
C LEU A 579 3.71 -7.78 -12.47
N PHE A 580 4.63 -8.72 -12.26
CA PHE A 580 4.66 -9.58 -11.08
C PHE A 580 4.75 -8.75 -9.79
N SER A 581 5.78 -7.87 -9.67
CA SER A 581 5.99 -7.06 -8.47
C SER A 581 4.78 -6.17 -8.16
N LEU A 582 4.18 -5.54 -9.19
CA LEU A 582 2.96 -4.73 -9.04
C LEU A 582 1.77 -5.56 -8.55
N GLY A 583 1.56 -6.74 -9.14
CA GLY A 583 0.48 -7.65 -8.77
C GLY A 583 0.63 -8.16 -7.33
N ALA A 584 1.82 -8.64 -6.97
CA ALA A 584 2.14 -9.13 -5.64
C ALA A 584 1.98 -8.04 -4.57
N ALA A 585 2.46 -6.83 -4.87
CA ALA A 585 2.33 -5.67 -3.97
C ALA A 585 0.87 -5.25 -3.76
N ALA A 586 0.04 -5.28 -4.80
CA ALA A 586 -1.39 -4.98 -4.69
C ALA A 586 -2.14 -6.04 -3.85
N ASP A 587 -1.86 -7.32 -4.07
CA ASP A 587 -2.55 -8.42 -3.39
C ASP A 587 -2.16 -8.52 -1.90
N LEU A 588 -0.88 -8.71 -1.61
CA LEU A 588 -0.42 -8.89 -0.24
C LEU A 588 -0.40 -7.59 0.54
N GLY A 589 -0.14 -6.47 -0.13
CA GLY A 589 -0.21 -5.14 0.46
C GLY A 589 -1.58 -4.84 1.07
N ALA A 590 -2.67 -5.27 0.42
CA ALA A 590 -4.03 -5.10 0.92
C ALA A 590 -4.24 -5.81 2.27
N LEU A 591 -3.80 -7.06 2.40
CA LEU A 591 -3.97 -7.85 3.62
C LEU A 591 -3.05 -7.35 4.75
N LEU A 592 -1.80 -7.01 4.42
CA LEU A 592 -0.85 -6.50 5.40
C LEU A 592 -1.23 -5.11 5.92
N THR A 593 -1.83 -4.23 5.10
CA THR A 593 -2.37 -2.94 5.55
C THR A 593 -3.62 -3.08 6.39
N ASP A 594 -4.34 -4.20 6.28
CA ASP A 594 -5.44 -4.57 7.17
C ASP A 594 -4.96 -5.16 8.51
N GLY A 595 -3.64 -5.34 8.70
CA GLY A 595 -3.05 -5.92 9.90
C GLY A 595 -2.99 -7.45 9.90
N PHE A 596 -3.15 -8.08 8.74
CA PHE A 596 -3.19 -9.53 8.57
C PHE A 596 -1.87 -10.08 8.03
N GLY A 597 -1.48 -11.27 8.51
CA GLY A 597 -0.31 -12.03 8.05
C GLY A 597 0.91 -11.90 8.96
N ASP A 598 1.48 -13.06 9.31
CA ASP A 598 2.72 -13.20 10.07
C ASP A 598 3.89 -13.61 9.17
N GLY A 599 3.66 -13.71 7.87
CA GLY A 599 4.63 -13.97 6.84
C GLY A 599 4.01 -13.94 5.45
N ILE A 600 4.86 -13.93 4.43
CA ILE A 600 4.48 -13.96 3.02
C ILE A 600 5.28 -15.01 2.25
N CYS A 601 4.64 -15.60 1.24
CA CYS A 601 5.25 -16.53 0.30
C CYS A 601 4.75 -16.22 -1.12
N LEU A 602 5.65 -15.85 -2.01
CA LEU A 602 5.37 -15.59 -3.42
C LEU A 602 5.85 -16.77 -4.24
N ASP A 603 4.92 -17.46 -4.90
CA ASP A 603 5.21 -18.54 -5.84
C ASP A 603 5.08 -18.00 -7.27
N ALA A 604 6.21 -17.84 -7.95
CA ALA A 604 6.29 -17.27 -9.30
C ALA A 604 7.42 -17.96 -10.09
N PRO A 605 7.17 -19.14 -10.67
CA PRO A 605 8.21 -19.99 -11.24
C PRO A 605 8.92 -19.39 -12.47
N HIS A 606 8.32 -18.37 -13.10
CA HIS A 606 8.88 -17.68 -14.27
C HIS A 606 9.68 -16.41 -13.94
N ILE A 607 9.73 -16.04 -12.65
CA ILE A 607 10.41 -14.83 -12.17
C ILE A 607 11.73 -15.21 -11.49
N PRO A 608 12.82 -14.46 -11.70
CA PRO A 608 14.08 -14.71 -11.01
C PRO A 608 13.90 -14.66 -9.48
N LEU A 609 14.47 -15.61 -8.76
CA LEU A 609 14.36 -15.74 -7.31
C LEU A 609 14.79 -14.45 -6.58
N GLN A 610 15.81 -13.75 -7.10
CA GLN A 610 16.25 -12.46 -6.55
C GLN A 610 15.14 -11.41 -6.61
N THR A 611 14.36 -11.34 -7.69
CA THR A 611 13.22 -10.45 -7.83
C THR A 611 12.11 -10.82 -6.85
N ILE A 612 11.80 -12.12 -6.73
CA ILE A 612 10.79 -12.60 -5.77
C ILE A 612 11.17 -12.18 -4.34
N ASN A 613 12.43 -12.40 -3.96
CA ASN A 613 12.94 -12.04 -2.65
C ASN A 613 12.89 -10.52 -2.41
N ALA A 614 13.41 -9.73 -3.35
CA ALA A 614 13.41 -8.26 -3.26
C ALA A 614 11.98 -7.71 -3.17
N SER A 615 11.05 -8.21 -3.99
CA SER A 615 9.63 -7.82 -3.95
C SER A 615 8.99 -8.19 -2.61
N SER A 616 9.29 -9.36 -2.04
CA SER A 616 8.78 -9.79 -0.73
C SER A 616 9.18 -8.80 0.37
N PHE A 617 10.47 -8.48 0.49
CA PHE A 617 10.94 -7.48 1.46
C PHE A 617 10.40 -6.07 1.15
N GLY A 618 10.32 -5.69 -0.14
CA GLY A 618 9.75 -4.42 -0.58
C GLY A 618 8.29 -4.24 -0.16
N ILE A 619 7.46 -5.28 -0.28
CA ILE A 619 6.05 -5.28 0.16
C ILE A 619 5.95 -5.11 1.67
N LEU A 620 6.74 -5.84 2.45
CA LEU A 620 6.77 -5.72 3.91
C LEU A 620 7.24 -4.32 4.36
N GLN A 621 8.24 -3.74 3.66
CA GLN A 621 8.71 -2.38 3.88
C GLN A 621 7.62 -1.34 3.55
N ALA A 622 6.96 -1.47 2.39
CA ALA A 622 5.92 -0.53 1.93
C ALA A 622 4.67 -0.55 2.81
N THR A 623 4.36 -1.68 3.44
CA THR A 623 3.28 -1.83 4.43
C THR A 623 3.73 -1.49 5.86
N ARG A 624 5.01 -1.17 6.08
CA ARG A 624 5.63 -0.90 7.40
C ARG A 624 5.49 -2.05 8.40
N THR A 625 5.34 -3.28 7.92
CA THR A 625 5.24 -4.46 8.78
C THR A 625 6.59 -5.08 9.11
N ARG A 626 7.59 -4.91 8.22
CA ARG A 626 9.01 -5.26 8.46
C ARG A 626 9.92 -4.26 7.75
N ILE A 627 10.83 -3.65 8.49
CA ILE A 627 11.80 -2.69 7.96
C ILE A 627 13.13 -3.40 7.70
N SER A 628 13.58 -3.41 6.45
CA SER A 628 14.80 -4.12 6.01
C SER A 628 15.91 -3.21 5.50
N LYS A 629 15.61 -1.94 5.20
CA LYS A 629 16.55 -0.96 4.63
C LYS A 629 16.18 0.47 5.01
N THR A 630 16.99 1.45 4.62
CA THR A 630 16.64 2.87 4.70
C THR A 630 15.39 3.17 3.87
N GLU A 631 14.42 3.91 4.41
CA GLU A 631 13.25 4.39 3.67
C GLU A 631 13.54 5.79 3.11
N TYR A 632 13.35 5.97 1.79
CA TYR A 632 13.46 7.27 1.15
C TYR A 632 12.06 7.81 0.82
N ILE A 633 11.77 9.02 1.34
CA ILE A 633 10.53 9.74 1.11
C ILE A 633 10.86 10.88 0.15
N SER A 634 10.90 10.60 -1.16
CA SER A 634 11.28 11.60 -2.16
C SER A 634 10.10 12.02 -3.03
N CYS A 635 9.98 13.33 -3.28
CA CYS A 635 8.90 13.87 -4.10
C CYS A 635 9.12 13.56 -5.60
N PRO A 636 8.05 13.51 -6.40
CA PRO A 636 8.12 13.12 -7.83
C PRO A 636 8.55 14.25 -8.76
N SER A 637 9.24 15.26 -8.28
CA SER A 637 9.52 16.51 -9.02
C SER A 637 8.26 17.25 -9.50
N CYS A 638 8.41 18.51 -9.80
CA CYS A 638 7.43 19.36 -10.46
C CYS A 638 8.14 20.68 -10.91
N GLY A 639 7.47 21.57 -11.64
CA GLY A 639 8.04 22.86 -12.07
C GLY A 639 8.51 23.80 -10.94
N ARG A 640 8.47 23.37 -9.66
CA ARG A 640 9.00 24.08 -8.49
C ARG A 640 10.29 23.50 -7.95
N THR A 641 10.76 22.38 -8.48
CA THR A 641 11.94 21.66 -7.99
C THR A 641 13.19 22.52 -8.24
N LEU A 642 14.05 22.66 -7.23
CA LEU A 642 15.17 23.60 -7.22
C LEU A 642 16.53 22.97 -7.56
N PHE A 643 16.57 21.63 -7.72
CA PHE A 643 17.75 20.84 -8.05
C PHE A 643 17.34 19.54 -8.77
N ASP A 644 18.27 18.83 -9.38
CA ASP A 644 17.99 17.51 -9.95
C ASP A 644 17.69 16.54 -8.81
N LEU A 645 16.39 16.22 -8.67
CA LEU A 645 15.91 15.40 -7.57
C LEU A 645 16.30 13.92 -7.73
N GLN A 646 16.31 13.44 -8.96
CA GLN A 646 16.64 12.04 -9.25
C GLN A 646 18.12 11.76 -8.96
N GLU A 647 19.01 12.60 -9.49
CA GLU A 647 20.45 12.50 -9.24
C GLU A 647 20.78 12.65 -7.74
N THR A 648 20.15 13.65 -7.08
CA THR A 648 20.35 13.90 -5.65
C THR A 648 19.88 12.72 -4.80
N THR A 649 18.72 12.13 -5.13
CA THR A 649 18.19 10.95 -4.41
C THR A 649 19.14 9.76 -4.55
N GLN A 650 19.63 9.49 -5.75
CA GLN A 650 20.60 8.42 -6.00
C GLN A 650 21.91 8.65 -5.24
N TYR A 651 22.39 9.90 -5.21
CA TYR A 651 23.62 10.26 -4.49
C TYR A 651 23.50 10.09 -2.96
N ILE A 652 22.37 10.54 -2.37
CA ILE A 652 22.08 10.33 -0.94
C ILE A 652 21.94 8.84 -0.66
N ARG A 653 21.20 8.11 -1.47
CA ARG A 653 20.98 6.66 -1.33
C ARG A 653 22.31 5.90 -1.34
N ALA A 654 23.20 6.16 -2.27
CA ALA A 654 24.51 5.48 -2.36
C ALA A 654 25.36 5.60 -1.10
N LYS A 655 25.11 6.60 -0.24
CA LYS A 655 25.83 6.84 1.01
C LYS A 655 25.08 6.37 2.25
N THR A 656 23.77 6.19 2.20
CA THR A 656 22.91 5.98 3.38
C THR A 656 22.03 4.73 3.32
N ASP A 657 22.08 3.92 2.25
CA ASP A 657 21.24 2.74 2.01
C ASP A 657 21.37 1.64 3.10
N HIS A 658 22.50 1.61 3.80
CA HIS A 658 22.81 0.68 4.89
C HIS A 658 22.22 1.09 6.24
N LEU A 659 21.64 2.29 6.37
CA LEU A 659 21.06 2.79 7.62
C LEU A 659 19.66 2.22 7.84
N LYS A 660 19.60 0.95 8.19
CA LYS A 660 18.35 0.23 8.37
C LYS A 660 17.45 0.88 9.42
N GLY A 661 16.19 1.11 9.04
CA GLY A 661 15.18 1.71 9.93
C GLY A 661 15.13 3.23 9.88
N ILE A 662 16.13 3.90 9.31
CA ILE A 662 16.16 5.36 9.15
C ILE A 662 15.30 5.77 7.95
N LYS A 663 14.56 6.87 8.11
CA LYS A 663 13.74 7.48 7.06
C LYS A 663 14.32 8.84 6.67
N ILE A 664 14.69 8.98 5.41
CA ILE A 664 15.28 10.21 4.87
C ILE A 664 14.32 10.82 3.85
N ALA A 665 13.87 12.05 4.12
CA ALA A 665 13.05 12.80 3.17
C ALA A 665 13.94 13.63 2.24
N ILE A 666 13.64 13.61 0.92
CA ILE A 666 14.34 14.37 -0.11
C ILE A 666 13.29 15.17 -0.88
N MET A 667 13.24 16.50 -0.63
CA MET A 667 12.18 17.36 -1.13
C MET A 667 12.74 18.46 -2.01
N GLY A 668 12.27 18.53 -3.25
CA GLY A 668 12.73 19.50 -4.24
C GLY A 668 12.43 20.96 -3.91
N CYS A 669 11.46 21.24 -3.02
CA CYS A 669 11.10 22.60 -2.59
C CYS A 669 10.39 22.61 -1.23
N ILE A 670 10.30 23.82 -0.62
CA ILE A 670 9.67 24.01 0.71
C ILE A 670 8.14 23.98 0.70
N VAL A 671 7.49 23.98 -0.47
CA VAL A 671 6.04 24.17 -0.57
C VAL A 671 5.26 23.07 0.16
N ASN A 672 5.61 21.82 -0.09
CA ASN A 672 5.05 20.68 0.61
C ASN A 672 6.07 19.99 1.53
N GLY A 673 7.38 20.26 1.30
CA GLY A 673 8.47 19.55 1.93
C GLY A 673 8.29 19.34 3.45
N PRO A 674 8.17 20.41 4.27
CA PRO A 674 8.07 20.27 5.73
C PRO A 674 6.85 19.50 6.20
N GLY A 675 5.78 19.47 5.42
CA GLY A 675 4.56 18.72 5.76
C GLY A 675 4.65 17.25 5.36
N GLU A 676 5.07 16.98 4.11
CA GLU A 676 5.12 15.62 3.54
C GLU A 676 6.25 14.78 4.17
N MET A 677 7.28 15.41 4.73
CA MET A 677 8.35 14.76 5.48
C MET A 677 8.05 14.52 6.97
N ALA A 678 6.82 14.74 7.40
CA ALA A 678 6.46 14.64 8.83
C ALA A 678 6.78 13.27 9.46
N ASP A 679 6.83 12.22 8.63
CA ASP A 679 7.17 10.85 9.01
C ASP A 679 8.67 10.54 8.88
N ALA A 680 9.50 11.47 8.42
CA ALA A 680 10.93 11.26 8.22
C ALA A 680 11.72 11.58 9.48
N ASP A 681 12.81 10.83 9.70
CA ASP A 681 13.76 11.09 10.78
C ASP A 681 14.67 12.26 10.40
N TYR A 682 15.04 12.35 9.11
CA TYR A 682 15.88 13.42 8.56
C TYR A 682 15.31 13.97 7.26
N GLY A 683 15.54 15.26 7.01
CA GLY A 683 15.05 15.95 5.81
C GLY A 683 16.11 16.73 5.07
N TYR A 684 16.15 16.57 3.74
CA TYR A 684 16.94 17.33 2.79
C TYR A 684 15.99 18.11 1.87
N VAL A 685 15.87 19.42 2.07
CA VAL A 685 14.81 20.23 1.45
C VAL A 685 15.40 21.43 0.69
N GLY A 686 15.09 21.54 -0.60
CA GLY A 686 15.45 22.70 -1.42
C GLY A 686 14.75 23.98 -0.96
N THR A 687 15.51 25.03 -0.67
CA THR A 687 14.97 26.30 -0.17
C THR A 687 15.29 27.50 -1.06
N GLY A 688 16.17 27.36 -2.03
CA GLY A 688 16.56 28.33 -3.03
C GLY A 688 17.54 27.73 -4.03
N PRO A 689 17.87 28.41 -5.13
CA PRO A 689 18.87 27.92 -6.07
C PRO A 689 20.20 27.63 -5.36
N GLY A 690 20.69 26.40 -5.42
CA GLY A 690 21.91 25.95 -4.79
C GLY A 690 21.89 25.94 -3.25
N LYS A 691 20.72 26.05 -2.60
CA LYS A 691 20.55 26.11 -1.15
C LYS A 691 19.61 25.05 -0.61
N ILE A 692 20.05 24.35 0.42
CA ILE A 692 19.34 23.27 1.09
C ILE A 692 19.13 23.62 2.57
N THR A 693 17.99 23.24 3.12
CA THR A 693 17.73 23.25 4.56
C THR A 693 17.64 21.82 5.04
N LEU A 694 18.37 21.51 6.11
CA LEU A 694 18.41 20.18 6.74
C LEU A 694 17.53 20.16 7.98
N TYR A 695 16.82 19.05 8.14
CA TYR A 695 15.86 18.84 9.21
C TYR A 695 16.20 17.58 10.03
N ARG A 696 15.85 17.60 11.30
CA ARG A 696 15.74 16.46 12.21
C ARG A 696 14.26 16.32 12.57
N GLY A 697 13.59 15.28 12.06
CA GLY A 697 12.13 15.21 12.13
C GLY A 697 11.48 16.47 11.54
N LYS A 698 10.72 17.20 12.35
CA LYS A 698 10.05 18.46 11.94
C LYS A 698 10.87 19.73 12.22
N GLU A 699 12.00 19.60 12.89
CA GLU A 699 12.82 20.73 13.32
C GLU A 699 13.90 21.08 12.31
N VAL A 700 14.09 22.37 12.05
CA VAL A 700 15.16 22.87 11.19
C VAL A 700 16.46 22.89 11.98
N VAL A 701 17.45 22.09 11.55
CA VAL A 701 18.78 22.03 12.16
C VAL A 701 19.75 22.99 11.50
N LYS A 702 19.81 22.98 10.16
CA LYS A 702 20.72 23.86 9.39
C LYS A 702 19.97 24.50 8.23
N LYS A 703 20.09 25.84 8.10
CA LYS A 703 19.46 26.62 7.01
C LYS A 703 20.48 27.07 5.97
N ASN A 704 20.04 27.15 4.72
CA ASN A 704 20.82 27.72 3.62
C ASN A 704 22.20 27.06 3.41
N VAL A 705 22.31 25.76 3.64
CA VAL A 705 23.52 24.97 3.36
C VAL A 705 23.72 24.93 1.84
N ASP A 706 24.97 25.08 1.39
CA ASP A 706 25.29 24.95 -0.02
C ASP A 706 25.15 23.50 -0.50
N THR A 707 24.51 23.28 -1.65
CA THR A 707 24.24 21.94 -2.19
C THR A 707 25.45 21.00 -2.16
N PRO A 708 26.70 21.41 -2.51
CA PRO A 708 27.85 20.51 -2.51
C PRO A 708 28.20 19.96 -1.11
N SER A 709 27.91 20.71 -0.04
CA SER A 709 28.22 20.30 1.35
C SER A 709 27.02 19.68 2.06
N ALA A 710 25.82 19.78 1.49
CA ALA A 710 24.58 19.44 2.19
C ALA A 710 24.49 17.95 2.58
N LEU A 711 25.03 17.04 1.76
CA LEU A 711 25.02 15.60 2.10
C LEU A 711 25.99 15.28 3.25
N SER A 712 27.21 15.87 3.25
CA SER A 712 28.13 15.67 4.38
C SER A 712 27.56 16.20 5.69
N GLU A 713 26.91 17.36 5.64
CA GLU A 713 26.22 17.95 6.80
C GLU A 713 25.03 17.10 7.28
N LEU A 714 24.28 16.46 6.36
CA LEU A 714 23.22 15.52 6.70
C LEU A 714 23.79 14.29 7.42
N ILE A 715 24.88 13.73 6.91
CA ILE A 715 25.57 12.57 7.52
C ILE A 715 26.08 12.94 8.90
N ASP A 716 26.63 14.15 9.09
CA ASP A 716 27.09 14.61 10.39
C ASP A 716 25.94 14.70 11.41
N ILE A 717 24.75 15.18 11.01
CA ILE A 717 23.55 15.18 11.86
C ILE A 717 23.17 13.76 12.26
N ILE A 718 23.19 12.80 11.31
CA ILE A 718 22.86 11.39 11.57
C ILE A 718 23.88 10.78 12.55
N ARG A 719 25.17 11.16 12.45
CA ARG A 719 26.24 10.73 13.37
C ARG A 719 26.07 11.33 14.76
N GLU A 720 25.75 12.61 14.87
CA GLU A 720 25.48 13.30 16.13
C GLU A 720 24.37 12.62 16.93
N ASP A 721 23.36 12.09 16.22
CA ASP A 721 22.24 11.37 16.83
C ASP A 721 22.56 9.90 17.16
N GLY A 722 23.76 9.42 16.86
CA GLY A 722 24.16 8.02 17.07
C GLY A 722 23.51 7.01 16.13
N ASN A 723 22.88 7.47 15.06
CA ASN A 723 22.15 6.64 14.09
C ASN A 723 23.02 6.24 12.87
N TRP A 724 24.29 6.67 12.83
CA TRP A 724 25.21 6.30 11.78
C TRP A 724 25.90 4.97 12.08
N ILE A 725 25.88 4.07 11.12
CA ILE A 725 26.61 2.81 11.14
C ILE A 725 27.66 2.88 10.03
N GLU A 726 28.90 2.55 10.31
CA GLU A 726 29.94 2.50 9.26
C GLU A 726 29.68 1.29 8.34
N LYS A 727 29.95 1.48 7.03
CA LYS A 727 29.67 0.48 5.98
C LYS A 727 30.71 -0.63 6.01
#